data_2f8644971f3644ca8ac43e4991750f81
#
_entry.id   2f8644971f3644ca8ac43e4991750f81
#
_cell.length_a   1.000
_cell.length_b   1.000
_cell.length_c   1.000
_cell.angle_alpha   90.00
_cell.angle_beta   90.00
_cell.angle_gamma   90.00
#
_symmetry.space_group_name_H-M   'P 1'
#
loop_
_entity.id
_entity.type
_entity.pdbx_description
1 polymer ?
#
loop_
_entity_poly.entity_id
_entity_poly.type
_entity_poly.pdbx_seq_one_letter_code
_entity_poly.pdbx_strand_id
1 'polypeptide(L)'
;MSLKELPQRELKSNDAKNLFSRLVKTNKPFACIYRPLSDAKDSFLLFEGEIKYSHSLSELEPISLEPTLSLKSDDFDTMDITPSGELSASQLIIIPFNQIAEKGFACHNDNEPIIIMSIKTQTRYQINNWGVIEDSKPIKASNIHFDITDKNYSQVVEHVINDEINAGEGSNFVMSRSLEGDIEDFSLENALSLFNRLLINESGSYWTWIVYTGERYLIGSSPEQHILVDGKDVAMNPISGTLKYPEKGIEQALYHFINNKKEQNELFMVVDEELKMMSRICDSDITVTGPQLKMMSRVAHTEYFIRGSTSQTIQTILKESLFAPTVTGSPVENASQVIKRWENRGRGYYSGVIGMIGVKNNQRYLDSAILIRAADITKNGHFRLTSGATIVRDSVPENEAEETKAKLSGLMNSFFEEKKSINLTNNTHLSEYVLSNITTILQQRNQKVSSFWLGNSKKIALTTSSLPSITLIDMEDLFTEMIAHQLRYIGHDVTIVSWFESGIRLPQLMNTGKTDILFIGPGPGNPNAVNHDKMVMGRTLITNRLKQNLPLVGTCLGHQLICAEFGLPIKQLPKTRQGMQYKIAIDSMTCYVGFYNSFAAMHKLPHWFTPKYNRLVYLERLDKSEIIALKSNNVASIQFHNESFLTTDAFPIYNWMINNAIGYADKQGVNIL
;
A
#
# COMPACT_ATOMS: atom_id res chain seq x y z
N MET A 1 -36.37 -20.46 -11.51
CA MET A 1 -35.70 -21.74 -11.32
C MET A 1 -34.61 -21.51 -10.28
N SER A 2 -34.68 -22.22 -9.15
CA SER A 2 -33.86 -21.99 -7.96
C SER A 2 -32.38 -22.26 -8.23
N LEU A 3 -31.53 -21.32 -7.84
CA LEU A 3 -30.10 -21.47 -7.69
C LEU A 3 -29.83 -22.70 -6.78
N LYS A 4 -29.23 -23.74 -7.33
CA LYS A 4 -28.69 -24.83 -6.50
C LYS A 4 -27.38 -24.33 -5.90
N GLU A 5 -27.40 -24.11 -4.59
CA GLU A 5 -26.22 -23.77 -3.79
C GLU A 5 -25.25 -24.95 -3.78
N LEU A 6 -23.94 -24.69 -3.72
CA LEU A 6 -22.89 -25.68 -3.41
C LEU A 6 -23.30 -26.49 -2.17
N PRO A 7 -22.82 -27.73 -1.98
CA PRO A 7 -23.11 -28.47 -0.78
C PRO A 7 -22.58 -27.70 0.44
N GLN A 8 -23.44 -26.86 1.00
CA GLN A 8 -23.24 -26.25 2.28
C GLN A 8 -23.42 -27.31 3.34
N ARG A 9 -22.33 -27.81 3.89
CA ARG A 9 -22.43 -28.64 5.10
C ARG A 9 -22.55 -27.70 6.29
N GLU A 10 -23.75 -27.58 6.85
CA GLU A 10 -23.91 -27.03 8.19
C GLU A 10 -23.16 -27.90 9.19
N LEU A 11 -22.10 -27.39 9.79
CA LEU A 11 -21.42 -28.04 10.88
C LEU A 11 -22.25 -27.84 12.16
N LYS A 12 -22.99 -28.87 12.56
CA LYS A 12 -23.41 -29.01 13.95
C LYS A 12 -22.16 -29.24 14.82
N SER A 13 -22.22 -28.95 16.11
CA SER A 13 -21.10 -29.08 17.07
C SER A 13 -20.27 -30.36 16.88
N ASN A 14 -20.95 -31.51 16.69
CA ASN A 14 -20.29 -32.78 16.47
C ASN A 14 -19.58 -32.87 15.11
N ASP A 15 -20.03 -32.14 14.07
CA ASP A 15 -19.44 -32.18 12.74
C ASP A 15 -18.13 -31.37 12.69
N ALA A 16 -18.03 -30.28 13.45
CA ALA A 16 -16.79 -29.53 13.57
C ALA A 16 -15.70 -30.35 14.30
N LYS A 17 -16.05 -30.99 15.41
CA LYS A 17 -15.12 -31.91 16.09
C LYS A 17 -14.70 -33.07 15.18
N ASN A 18 -15.60 -33.65 14.39
CA ASN A 18 -15.30 -34.70 13.43
C ASN A 18 -14.36 -34.19 12.31
N LEU A 19 -14.58 -32.99 11.79
CA LEU A 19 -13.71 -32.39 10.78
C LEU A 19 -12.29 -32.20 11.31
N PHE A 20 -12.13 -31.57 12.48
CA PHE A 20 -10.81 -31.34 13.05
C PHE A 20 -10.12 -32.65 13.44
N SER A 21 -10.86 -33.63 13.98
CA SER A 21 -10.32 -34.98 14.25
C SER A 21 -9.86 -35.66 12.95
N ARG A 22 -10.56 -35.44 11.83
CA ARG A 22 -10.14 -35.95 10.51
C ARG A 22 -8.84 -35.30 10.06
N LEU A 23 -8.74 -33.96 10.15
CA LEU A 23 -7.52 -33.22 9.78
C LEU A 23 -6.31 -33.69 10.61
N VAL A 24 -6.49 -33.84 11.92
CA VAL A 24 -5.46 -34.37 12.81
C VAL A 24 -5.03 -35.81 12.42
N LYS A 25 -5.98 -36.69 12.12
CA LYS A 25 -5.69 -38.09 11.72
C LYS A 25 -4.98 -38.17 10.37
N THR A 26 -5.38 -37.35 9.40
CA THR A 26 -4.78 -37.39 8.07
C THR A 26 -3.39 -36.76 8.03
N ASN A 27 -3.15 -35.75 8.87
CA ASN A 27 -1.90 -34.98 8.95
C ASN A 27 -1.36 -34.52 7.58
N LYS A 28 -2.27 -34.23 6.65
CA LYS A 28 -1.95 -33.72 5.31
C LYS A 28 -2.02 -32.21 5.29
N PRO A 29 -1.33 -31.54 4.35
CA PRO A 29 -1.45 -30.10 4.16
C PRO A 29 -2.89 -29.65 3.93
N PHE A 30 -3.30 -28.58 4.61
CA PHE A 30 -4.60 -27.95 4.45
C PHE A 30 -4.54 -26.45 4.80
N ALA A 31 -5.58 -25.71 4.42
CA ALA A 31 -5.81 -24.35 4.87
C ALA A 31 -7.29 -24.14 5.21
N CYS A 32 -7.56 -23.47 6.33
CA CYS A 32 -8.88 -22.95 6.65
C CYS A 32 -8.81 -21.42 6.54
N ILE A 33 -9.71 -20.81 5.74
CA ILE A 33 -9.75 -19.38 5.49
C ILE A 33 -11.14 -18.84 5.80
N TYR A 34 -11.22 -17.91 6.75
CA TYR A 34 -12.41 -17.16 7.11
C TYR A 34 -12.33 -15.73 6.57
N ARG A 35 -13.33 -15.32 5.76
CA ARG A 35 -13.39 -14.04 5.08
C ARG A 35 -14.75 -13.37 5.32
N PRO A 36 -14.94 -12.69 6.46
CA PRO A 36 -16.26 -12.19 6.87
C PRO A 36 -16.87 -11.13 5.94
N LEU A 37 -16.04 -10.45 5.13
CA LEU A 37 -16.49 -9.42 4.20
C LEU A 37 -16.79 -9.96 2.79
N SER A 38 -16.27 -11.12 2.43
CA SER A 38 -16.38 -11.71 1.09
C SER A 38 -17.28 -12.96 1.03
N ASP A 39 -17.41 -13.68 2.14
CA ASP A 39 -18.17 -14.91 2.25
C ASP A 39 -19.43 -14.72 3.11
N ALA A 40 -20.29 -15.74 3.14
CA ALA A 40 -21.41 -15.75 4.08
C ALA A 40 -20.90 -15.67 5.52
N LYS A 41 -21.56 -14.88 6.35
CA LYS A 41 -21.25 -14.81 7.78
C LYS A 41 -21.29 -16.23 8.37
N ASP A 42 -20.39 -16.48 9.30
CA ASP A 42 -20.26 -17.78 10.00
C ASP A 42 -19.88 -18.96 9.09
N SER A 43 -19.20 -18.71 7.98
CA SER A 43 -18.66 -19.75 7.11
C SER A 43 -17.15 -19.57 6.88
N PHE A 44 -16.43 -20.69 6.69
CA PHE A 44 -15.04 -20.67 6.25
C PHE A 44 -14.82 -21.64 5.09
N LEU A 45 -13.75 -21.41 4.33
CA LEU A 45 -13.30 -22.30 3.26
C LEU A 45 -12.21 -23.23 3.80
N LEU A 46 -12.37 -24.53 3.56
CA LEU A 46 -11.32 -25.52 3.74
C LEU A 46 -10.73 -25.86 2.38
N PHE A 47 -9.43 -25.75 2.26
CA PHE A 47 -8.64 -26.20 1.13
C PHE A 47 -7.77 -27.37 1.55
N GLU A 48 -7.75 -28.43 0.75
CA GLU A 48 -6.81 -29.54 0.87
C GLU A 48 -6.10 -29.70 -0.47
N GLY A 49 -4.78 -29.88 -0.45
CA GLY A 49 -4.00 -29.92 -1.67
C GLY A 49 -2.53 -30.27 -1.42
N GLU A 50 -1.73 -30.07 -2.45
CA GLU A 50 -0.29 -30.37 -2.44
C GLU A 50 0.51 -29.07 -2.28
N ILE A 51 1.54 -29.10 -1.45
CA ILE A 51 2.44 -27.98 -1.25
C ILE A 51 3.60 -28.08 -2.22
N LYS A 52 3.85 -26.96 -2.92
CA LYS A 52 5.04 -26.70 -3.72
C LYS A 52 5.76 -25.48 -3.15
N TYR A 53 7.08 -25.51 -3.13
CA TYR A 53 7.91 -24.39 -2.75
C TYR A 53 8.57 -23.78 -3.99
N SER A 54 8.60 -22.46 -4.07
CA SER A 54 9.20 -21.71 -5.17
C SER A 54 10.00 -20.53 -4.65
N HIS A 55 10.93 -20.02 -5.46
CA HIS A 55 11.68 -18.81 -5.16
C HIS A 55 11.42 -17.70 -6.19
N SER A 56 10.44 -17.87 -7.08
CA SER A 56 10.06 -16.85 -8.05
C SER A 56 8.55 -16.80 -8.28
N LEU A 57 8.03 -15.56 -8.39
CA LEU A 57 6.64 -15.30 -8.78
C LEU A 57 6.32 -15.78 -10.21
N SER A 58 7.33 -15.91 -11.06
CA SER A 58 7.15 -16.43 -12.43
C SER A 58 6.72 -17.90 -12.48
N GLU A 59 6.93 -18.64 -11.38
CA GLU A 59 6.51 -20.04 -11.25
C GLU A 59 5.06 -20.23 -10.79
N LEU A 60 4.32 -19.15 -10.51
CA LEU A 60 2.89 -19.22 -10.28
C LEU A 60 2.20 -19.71 -11.55
N GLU A 61 1.39 -20.74 -11.41
CA GLU A 61 0.67 -21.31 -12.56
C GLU A 61 -0.31 -20.28 -13.14
N PRO A 62 -0.33 -20.11 -14.47
CA PRO A 62 -1.31 -19.24 -15.10
C PRO A 62 -2.73 -19.78 -14.84
N ILE A 63 -3.68 -18.86 -14.67
CA ILE A 63 -5.08 -19.22 -14.52
C ILE A 63 -5.58 -19.74 -15.85
N SER A 64 -5.98 -21.03 -15.89
CA SER A 64 -6.75 -21.57 -17.00
C SER A 64 -8.19 -21.09 -16.84
N LEU A 65 -8.71 -20.34 -17.81
CA LEU A 65 -10.12 -19.95 -17.87
C LEU A 65 -11.01 -21.08 -18.45
N GLU A 66 -10.39 -22.16 -18.94
CA GLU A 66 -11.14 -23.36 -19.32
C GLU A 66 -11.51 -24.11 -18.04
N PRO A 67 -12.79 -24.53 -17.88
CA PRO A 67 -13.17 -25.39 -16.79
C PRO A 67 -12.32 -26.67 -16.92
N THR A 68 -11.53 -26.97 -15.90
CA THR A 68 -10.76 -28.21 -15.83
C THR A 68 -11.73 -29.38 -15.73
N LEU A 69 -12.26 -29.82 -16.87
CA LEU A 69 -12.97 -31.09 -17.02
C LEU A 69 -11.90 -32.19 -17.13
N SER A 70 -11.37 -32.62 -15.99
CA SER A 70 -10.77 -33.96 -15.89
C SER A 70 -10.67 -34.41 -14.45
N LEU A 71 -11.79 -34.79 -13.89
CA LEU A 71 -11.81 -35.83 -12.87
C LEU A 71 -12.32 -37.08 -13.56
N LYS A 72 -11.42 -37.98 -13.97
CA LYS A 72 -11.77 -39.38 -14.14
C LYS A 72 -12.12 -39.90 -12.76
N SER A 73 -13.39 -40.04 -12.52
CA SER A 73 -13.92 -40.78 -11.39
C SER A 73 -13.86 -42.27 -11.69
N ASP A 74 -12.99 -42.97 -11.03
CA ASP A 74 -13.33 -44.31 -10.62
C ASP A 74 -13.67 -44.23 -9.13
N ASP A 75 -14.93 -44.53 -8.84
CA ASP A 75 -15.61 -44.62 -7.53
C ASP A 75 -16.13 -43.30 -6.90
N PHE A 76 -17.44 -43.29 -6.84
CA PHE A 76 -18.42 -42.48 -6.11
C PHE A 76 -19.08 -41.31 -6.83
N ASP A 77 -20.39 -41.52 -7.05
CA ASP A 77 -21.40 -40.54 -7.42
C ASP A 77 -21.31 -39.21 -6.68
N THR A 78 -20.76 -38.19 -7.28
CA THR A 78 -21.22 -36.81 -7.22
C THR A 78 -20.48 -36.02 -8.31
N MET A 79 -21.14 -35.70 -9.41
CA MET A 79 -20.70 -34.63 -10.33
C MET A 79 -20.87 -33.29 -9.60
N ASP A 80 -19.78 -32.74 -9.08
CA ASP A 80 -19.73 -31.35 -8.61
C ASP A 80 -19.49 -30.42 -9.78
N ILE A 81 -20.58 -30.08 -10.49
CA ILE A 81 -20.63 -28.93 -11.36
C ILE A 81 -20.79 -27.70 -10.46
N THR A 82 -19.72 -26.90 -10.28
CA THR A 82 -19.85 -25.60 -9.59
C THR A 82 -20.85 -24.73 -10.36
N PRO A 83 -21.90 -24.22 -9.70
CA PRO A 83 -22.85 -23.33 -10.35
C PRO A 83 -22.13 -22.06 -10.86
N SER A 84 -22.53 -21.57 -12.03
CA SER A 84 -22.05 -20.31 -12.55
C SER A 84 -22.26 -19.20 -11.52
N GLY A 85 -21.17 -18.64 -10.99
CA GLY A 85 -21.20 -17.56 -9.98
C GLY A 85 -20.37 -17.82 -8.75
N GLU A 86 -19.90 -19.05 -8.52
CA GLU A 86 -19.13 -19.38 -7.33
C GLU A 86 -17.63 -19.39 -7.59
N LEU A 87 -16.86 -19.05 -6.54
CA LEU A 87 -15.41 -19.03 -6.58
C LEU A 87 -14.85 -20.45 -6.60
N SER A 88 -14.07 -20.78 -7.62
CA SER A 88 -13.22 -21.96 -7.70
C SER A 88 -11.76 -21.54 -7.51
N ALA A 89 -11.21 -21.76 -6.33
CA ALA A 89 -9.81 -21.49 -6.05
C ALA A 89 -8.93 -22.64 -6.59
N SER A 90 -7.88 -22.29 -7.34
CA SER A 90 -6.90 -23.25 -7.86
C SER A 90 -5.62 -23.28 -7.03
N GLN A 91 -5.22 -22.14 -6.47
CA GLN A 91 -4.00 -21.99 -5.70
C GLN A 91 -4.24 -21.14 -4.45
N LEU A 92 -3.64 -21.53 -3.32
CA LEU A 92 -3.38 -20.64 -2.19
C LEU A 92 -1.88 -20.37 -2.15
N ILE A 93 -1.51 -19.10 -2.14
CA ILE A 93 -0.12 -18.65 -2.19
C ILE A 93 0.26 -17.91 -0.92
N ILE A 94 1.49 -18.09 -0.46
CA ILE A 94 2.05 -17.32 0.65
C ILE A 94 3.42 -16.82 0.20
N ILE A 95 3.56 -15.50 0.12
CA ILE A 95 4.72 -14.83 -0.45
C ILE A 95 5.51 -14.18 0.69
N PRO A 96 6.78 -14.58 0.93
CA PRO A 96 7.63 -13.99 1.96
C PRO A 96 8.19 -12.63 1.52
N PHE A 97 8.63 -11.83 2.50
CA PHE A 97 9.16 -10.48 2.24
C PHE A 97 10.43 -10.46 1.37
N ASN A 98 11.26 -11.50 1.42
CA ASN A 98 12.49 -11.56 0.61
C ASN A 98 12.23 -11.55 -0.91
N GLN A 99 10.97 -11.80 -1.35
CA GLN A 99 10.58 -11.69 -2.77
C GLN A 99 10.63 -10.25 -3.32
N ILE A 100 10.81 -9.24 -2.46
CA ILE A 100 11.07 -7.86 -2.90
C ILE A 100 12.35 -7.77 -3.77
N ALA A 101 13.26 -8.74 -3.62
CA ALA A 101 14.46 -8.88 -4.45
C ALA A 101 14.15 -9.09 -5.94
N GLU A 102 12.99 -9.65 -6.32
CA GLU A 102 12.59 -9.77 -7.73
C GLU A 102 12.35 -8.41 -8.41
N LYS A 103 12.13 -7.35 -7.63
CA LYS A 103 12.06 -5.97 -8.12
C LYS A 103 13.44 -5.29 -8.16
N GLY A 104 14.50 -5.99 -7.77
CA GLY A 104 15.85 -5.43 -7.65
C GLY A 104 16.08 -4.68 -6.32
N PHE A 105 15.13 -4.73 -5.38
CA PHE A 105 15.19 -3.97 -4.12
C PHE A 105 15.98 -4.74 -3.05
N ALA A 106 16.64 -4.01 -2.17
CA ALA A 106 17.49 -4.59 -1.14
C ALA A 106 16.67 -5.29 -0.04
N CYS A 107 17.09 -6.48 0.38
CA CYS A 107 16.55 -7.17 1.55
C CYS A 107 17.58 -8.07 2.20
N HIS A 108 17.30 -8.57 3.41
CA HIS A 108 17.98 -9.74 3.94
C HIS A 108 17.41 -10.99 3.28
N ASN A 109 18.27 -11.82 2.71
CA ASN A 109 17.84 -13.11 2.19
C ASN A 109 17.83 -14.13 3.33
N ASP A 110 16.64 -14.48 3.80
CA ASP A 110 16.41 -15.51 4.82
C ASP A 110 16.05 -16.86 4.21
N ASN A 111 16.09 -16.98 2.88
CA ASN A 111 15.79 -18.18 2.10
C ASN A 111 14.37 -18.73 2.28
N GLU A 112 13.44 -17.93 2.83
CA GLU A 112 12.05 -18.34 2.91
C GLU A 112 11.46 -18.44 1.50
N PRO A 113 10.85 -19.60 1.14
CA PRO A 113 10.27 -19.79 -0.17
C PRO A 113 8.86 -19.22 -0.27
N ILE A 114 8.39 -18.98 -1.49
CA ILE A 114 6.96 -18.87 -1.77
C ILE A 114 6.34 -20.25 -1.53
N ILE A 115 5.28 -20.31 -0.71
CA ILE A 115 4.50 -21.52 -0.48
C ILE A 115 3.30 -21.49 -1.42
N ILE A 116 3.14 -22.52 -2.23
CA ILE A 116 2.02 -22.67 -3.17
C ILE A 116 1.28 -23.95 -2.81
N MET A 117 0.03 -23.84 -2.38
CA MET A 117 -0.86 -24.99 -2.26
C MET A 117 -1.66 -25.11 -3.56
N SER A 118 -1.38 -26.15 -4.35
CA SER A 118 -2.24 -26.53 -5.48
C SER A 118 -3.50 -27.19 -4.92
N ILE A 119 -4.63 -26.48 -4.97
CA ILE A 119 -5.88 -26.89 -4.33
C ILE A 119 -6.50 -28.06 -5.12
N LYS A 120 -6.73 -29.17 -4.45
CA LYS A 120 -7.40 -30.37 -4.99
C LYS A 120 -8.86 -30.44 -4.60
N THR A 121 -9.16 -29.99 -3.37
CA THR A 121 -10.54 -29.92 -2.86
C THR A 121 -10.78 -28.59 -2.17
N GLN A 122 -11.96 -28.05 -2.40
CA GLN A 122 -12.48 -26.85 -1.74
C GLN A 122 -13.84 -27.18 -1.16
N THR A 123 -14.01 -26.93 0.14
CA THR A 123 -15.28 -27.17 0.83
C THR A 123 -15.63 -25.96 1.68
N ARG A 124 -16.86 -25.48 1.59
CA ARG A 124 -17.39 -24.43 2.46
C ARG A 124 -18.09 -25.05 3.65
N TYR A 125 -17.71 -24.61 4.84
CA TYR A 125 -18.34 -25.03 6.08
C TYR A 125 -19.01 -23.84 6.74
N GLN A 126 -20.30 -24.00 7.11
CA GLN A 126 -21.00 -23.07 7.99
C GLN A 126 -20.89 -23.53 9.43
N ILE A 127 -20.58 -22.63 10.33
CA ILE A 127 -20.49 -22.89 11.76
C ILE A 127 -21.55 -22.04 12.45
N ASN A 128 -22.64 -22.68 12.86
CA ASN A 128 -23.74 -21.99 13.55
C ASN A 128 -23.36 -21.52 14.96
N ASN A 129 -22.26 -22.02 15.52
CA ASN A 129 -21.74 -21.58 16.80
C ASN A 129 -20.23 -21.88 16.90
N TRP A 130 -19.41 -20.86 16.75
CA TRP A 130 -17.95 -20.95 16.84
C TRP A 130 -17.44 -21.39 18.23
N GLY A 131 -18.27 -21.25 19.28
CA GLY A 131 -17.93 -21.58 20.67
C GLY A 131 -17.91 -23.08 21.00
N VAL A 132 -18.24 -23.95 20.05
CA VAL A 132 -18.47 -25.35 20.31
C VAL A 132 -17.20 -26.22 20.31
N ILE A 133 -16.05 -25.74 19.85
CA ILE A 133 -14.77 -26.46 19.85
C ILE A 133 -14.02 -26.12 21.15
N GLU A 134 -14.65 -26.40 22.30
CA GLU A 134 -14.21 -25.85 23.60
C GLU A 134 -13.21 -26.69 24.40
N ASP A 135 -12.87 -27.88 24.00
CA ASP A 135 -12.03 -28.79 24.83
C ASP A 135 -10.53 -28.68 24.55
N SER A 136 -10.00 -27.46 24.33
CA SER A 136 -8.55 -27.32 24.25
C SER A 136 -7.96 -27.17 25.65
N LYS A 137 -7.02 -28.06 25.98
CA LYS A 137 -6.12 -27.88 27.13
C LYS A 137 -5.49 -26.50 27.11
N PRO A 138 -5.16 -25.88 28.25
CA PRO A 138 -4.40 -24.64 28.28
C PRO A 138 -3.12 -24.79 27.44
N ILE A 139 -2.92 -23.89 26.49
CA ILE A 139 -1.71 -23.88 25.68
C ILE A 139 -0.69 -23.09 26.48
N LYS A 140 0.41 -23.72 26.85
CA LYS A 140 1.49 -23.12 27.61
C LYS A 140 2.63 -22.76 26.68
N ALA A 141 3.20 -21.57 26.91
CA ALA A 141 4.40 -21.14 26.20
C ALA A 141 5.52 -20.80 27.19
N SER A 142 6.74 -21.09 26.80
CA SER A 142 7.95 -20.84 27.55
C SER A 142 8.96 -20.06 26.71
N ASN A 143 10.06 -19.60 27.32
CA ASN A 143 11.15 -18.89 26.63
C ASN A 143 10.71 -17.64 25.84
N ILE A 144 9.64 -16.98 26.26
CA ILE A 144 9.08 -15.83 25.54
C ILE A 144 10.00 -14.61 25.69
N HIS A 145 10.49 -14.09 24.58
CA HIS A 145 11.34 -12.92 24.55
C HIS A 145 11.22 -12.16 23.21
N PHE A 146 11.55 -10.87 23.24
CA PHE A 146 11.75 -10.10 22.02
C PHE A 146 13.15 -10.29 21.46
N ASP A 147 13.28 -10.38 20.16
CA ASP A 147 14.57 -10.44 19.43
C ASP A 147 15.41 -9.17 19.64
N ILE A 148 14.78 -8.03 19.91
CA ILE A 148 15.40 -6.77 20.26
C ILE A 148 14.70 -6.14 21.46
N THR A 149 15.48 -5.63 22.44
CA THR A 149 14.94 -4.96 23.64
C THR A 149 14.24 -3.65 23.27
N ASP A 150 13.34 -3.17 24.15
CA ASP A 150 12.66 -1.87 23.96
C ASP A 150 13.67 -0.73 23.77
N LYS A 151 14.70 -0.70 24.61
CA LYS A 151 15.76 0.31 24.53
C LYS A 151 16.46 0.33 23.18
N ASN A 152 16.86 -0.83 22.68
CA ASN A 152 17.54 -0.92 21.41
C ASN A 152 16.60 -0.62 20.22
N TYR A 153 15.32 -1.03 20.34
CA TYR A 153 14.33 -0.68 19.34
C TYR A 153 14.07 0.83 19.29
N SER A 154 13.95 1.50 20.46
CA SER A 154 13.84 2.96 20.51
C SER A 154 15.06 3.67 19.90
N GLN A 155 16.28 3.13 20.06
CA GLN A 155 17.47 3.66 19.39
C GLN A 155 17.39 3.50 17.85
N VAL A 156 16.91 2.36 17.36
CA VAL A 156 16.66 2.17 15.90
C VAL A 156 15.68 3.22 15.39
N VAL A 157 14.58 3.45 16.12
CA VAL A 157 13.59 4.49 15.75
C VAL A 157 14.24 5.88 15.68
N GLU A 158 15.06 6.23 16.66
CA GLU A 158 15.76 7.51 16.70
C GLU A 158 16.71 7.68 15.51
N HIS A 159 17.47 6.64 15.16
CA HIS A 159 18.34 6.65 13.98
C HIS A 159 17.54 6.77 12.68
N VAL A 160 16.44 6.05 12.55
CA VAL A 160 15.59 6.13 11.35
C VAL A 160 15.04 7.54 11.16
N ILE A 161 14.66 8.22 12.25
CA ILE A 161 14.20 9.63 12.17
C ILE A 161 15.36 10.54 11.74
N ASN A 162 16.52 10.43 12.42
CA ASN A 162 17.60 11.38 12.24
C ASN A 162 18.42 11.16 10.97
N ASP A 163 18.75 9.91 10.68
CA ASP A 163 19.72 9.55 9.64
C ASP A 163 19.05 9.25 8.30
N GLU A 164 17.73 8.88 8.30
CA GLU A 164 17.02 8.53 7.09
C GLU A 164 15.94 9.57 6.72
N ILE A 165 14.93 9.78 7.59
CA ILE A 165 13.81 10.69 7.28
C ILE A 165 14.30 12.14 7.15
N ASN A 166 15.11 12.60 8.10
CA ASN A 166 15.66 13.95 8.06
C ASN A 166 16.70 14.13 6.94
N ALA A 167 17.38 13.07 6.50
CA ALA A 167 18.26 13.10 5.35
C ALA A 167 17.51 13.15 4.01
N GLY A 168 16.20 12.85 4.00
CA GLY A 168 15.37 12.88 2.79
C GLY A 168 15.28 11.56 2.04
N GLU A 169 15.64 10.45 2.71
CA GLU A 169 15.58 9.12 2.10
C GLU A 169 14.14 8.58 1.94
N GLY A 170 13.18 9.16 2.65
CA GLY A 170 11.77 8.80 2.52
C GLY A 170 10.86 9.56 3.47
N SER A 171 9.55 9.28 3.36
CA SER A 171 8.51 9.92 4.17
C SER A 171 8.24 9.18 5.48
N ASN A 172 8.28 7.86 5.41
CA ASN A 172 8.04 6.96 6.53
C ASN A 172 8.71 5.61 6.28
N PHE A 173 9.02 4.91 7.37
CA PHE A 173 9.60 3.57 7.33
C PHE A 173 8.98 2.70 8.40
N VAL A 174 8.65 1.44 8.06
CA VAL A 174 8.10 0.49 9.04
C VAL A 174 9.23 -0.36 9.59
N MET A 175 9.54 -0.20 10.87
CA MET A 175 10.56 -1.02 11.55
C MET A 175 9.89 -2.12 12.35
N SER A 176 10.37 -3.36 12.18
CA SER A 176 9.80 -4.53 12.82
C SER A 176 10.67 -5.12 13.92
N ARG A 177 10.02 -5.81 14.86
CA ARG A 177 10.64 -6.74 15.81
C ARG A 177 9.76 -7.95 16.04
N SER A 178 10.36 -9.02 16.52
CA SER A 178 9.68 -10.29 16.76
C SER A 178 9.65 -10.66 18.24
N LEU A 179 8.52 -11.21 18.65
CA LEU A 179 8.38 -11.98 19.89
C LEU A 179 8.50 -13.46 19.52
N GLU A 180 9.42 -14.15 20.17
CA GLU A 180 9.69 -15.56 19.93
C GLU A 180 9.50 -16.36 21.23
N GLY A 181 9.21 -17.65 21.09
CA GLY A 181 9.03 -18.56 22.22
C GLY A 181 8.71 -19.97 21.75
N ASP A 182 8.47 -20.84 22.71
CA ASP A 182 8.21 -22.26 22.47
C ASP A 182 6.87 -22.65 23.09
N ILE A 183 6.00 -23.32 22.34
CA ILE A 183 4.76 -23.92 22.82
C ILE A 183 5.05 -25.34 23.29
N GLU A 184 4.74 -25.63 24.54
CA GLU A 184 4.95 -26.93 25.13
C GLU A 184 4.02 -27.96 24.49
N ASP A 185 4.54 -29.18 24.19
CA ASP A 185 3.81 -30.29 23.61
C ASP A 185 2.94 -29.91 22.41
N PHE A 186 3.48 -29.05 21.53
CA PHE A 186 2.74 -28.51 20.39
C PHE A 186 2.28 -29.59 19.42
N SER A 187 1.05 -29.48 18.98
CA SER A 187 0.41 -30.44 18.08
C SER A 187 -0.52 -29.73 17.09
N LEU A 188 -0.97 -30.43 16.05
CA LEU A 188 -1.99 -29.92 15.14
C LEU A 188 -3.31 -29.57 15.87
N GLU A 189 -3.65 -30.29 16.94
CA GLU A 189 -4.81 -29.98 17.77
C GLU A 189 -4.64 -28.59 18.45
N ASN A 190 -3.44 -28.30 18.97
CA ASN A 190 -3.14 -26.95 19.49
C ASN A 190 -3.26 -25.89 18.43
N ALA A 191 -2.72 -26.12 17.22
CA ALA A 191 -2.81 -25.18 16.12
C ALA A 191 -4.25 -24.86 15.70
N LEU A 192 -5.11 -25.89 15.60
CA LEU A 192 -6.54 -25.73 15.33
C LEU A 192 -7.27 -24.99 16.46
N SER A 193 -6.85 -25.24 17.70
CA SER A 193 -7.37 -24.52 18.87
C SER A 193 -7.01 -23.03 18.83
N LEU A 194 -5.75 -22.67 18.46
CA LEU A 194 -5.34 -21.28 18.28
C LEU A 194 -6.17 -20.59 17.18
N PHE A 195 -6.36 -21.25 16.04
CA PHE A 195 -7.22 -20.74 14.97
C PHE A 195 -8.65 -20.50 15.45
N ASN A 196 -9.24 -21.46 16.17
CA ASN A 196 -10.59 -21.30 16.72
C ASN A 196 -10.70 -20.11 17.69
N ARG A 197 -9.69 -19.90 18.53
CA ARG A 197 -9.64 -18.74 19.44
C ARG A 197 -9.58 -17.42 18.68
N LEU A 198 -8.85 -17.35 17.55
CA LEU A 198 -8.85 -16.15 16.70
C LEU A 198 -10.23 -15.90 16.09
N LEU A 199 -10.92 -16.94 15.61
CA LEU A 199 -12.27 -16.82 15.07
C LEU A 199 -13.28 -16.26 16.09
N ILE A 200 -13.11 -16.61 17.37
CA ILE A 200 -13.99 -16.14 18.45
C ILE A 200 -13.63 -14.72 18.92
N ASN A 201 -12.33 -14.44 19.06
CA ASN A 201 -11.85 -13.25 19.77
C ASN A 201 -11.58 -12.06 18.83
N GLU A 202 -11.36 -12.31 17.52
CA GLU A 202 -11.05 -11.26 16.56
C GLU A 202 -12.27 -10.96 15.67
N SER A 203 -12.69 -9.70 15.69
CA SER A 203 -13.75 -9.18 14.83
C SER A 203 -13.20 -8.07 13.92
N GLY A 204 -13.81 -7.86 12.76
CA GLY A 204 -13.41 -6.84 11.80
C GLY A 204 -12.15 -7.18 10.99
N SER A 205 -11.62 -8.40 11.11
CA SER A 205 -10.53 -8.87 10.26
C SER A 205 -10.98 -8.97 8.80
N TYR A 206 -10.05 -8.75 7.88
CA TYR A 206 -10.24 -9.03 6.46
C TYR A 206 -10.19 -10.54 6.21
N TRP A 207 -9.11 -11.19 6.70
CA TRP A 207 -8.95 -12.65 6.70
C TRP A 207 -8.53 -13.16 8.07
N THR A 208 -9.06 -14.32 8.48
CA THR A 208 -8.52 -15.15 9.57
C THR A 208 -8.21 -16.54 9.01
N TRP A 209 -7.01 -17.04 9.28
CA TRP A 209 -6.55 -18.28 8.63
C TRP A 209 -5.72 -19.17 9.53
N ILE A 210 -5.70 -20.45 9.16
CA ILE A 210 -4.65 -21.41 9.47
C ILE A 210 -4.21 -22.08 8.17
N VAL A 211 -2.91 -22.15 7.94
CA VAL A 211 -2.31 -22.93 6.85
C VAL A 211 -1.32 -23.90 7.47
N TYR A 212 -1.51 -25.19 7.22
CA TYR A 212 -0.59 -26.24 7.58
C TYR A 212 0.08 -26.80 6.34
N THR A 213 1.40 -26.70 6.26
CA THR A 213 2.17 -27.15 5.10
C THR A 213 2.67 -28.60 5.22
N GLY A 214 2.47 -29.26 6.36
CA GLY A 214 3.10 -30.52 6.73
C GLY A 214 4.28 -30.35 7.69
N GLU A 215 4.96 -29.19 7.67
CA GLU A 215 6.12 -28.89 8.51
C GLU A 215 6.02 -27.57 9.28
N ARG A 216 5.10 -26.70 8.88
CA ARG A 216 4.93 -25.35 9.42
C ARG A 216 3.44 -25.00 9.51
N TYR A 217 3.10 -24.15 10.47
CA TYR A 217 1.78 -23.57 10.63
C TYR A 217 1.88 -22.06 10.52
N LEU A 218 1.05 -21.46 9.66
CA LEU A 218 0.86 -20.02 9.61
C LEU A 218 -0.57 -19.73 10.08
N ILE A 219 -0.70 -19.03 11.21
CA ILE A 219 -2.00 -18.78 11.85
C ILE A 219 -2.11 -17.27 12.10
N GLY A 220 -3.17 -16.64 11.59
CA GLY A 220 -3.27 -15.18 11.70
C GLY A 220 -4.67 -14.64 11.50
N SER A 221 -4.81 -13.34 11.81
CA SER A 221 -6.03 -12.56 11.63
C SER A 221 -5.69 -11.15 11.19
N SER A 222 -5.58 -10.95 9.87
CA SER A 222 -5.21 -9.66 9.28
C SER A 222 -6.41 -8.75 9.06
N PRO A 223 -6.32 -7.46 9.42
CA PRO A 223 -7.34 -6.49 9.09
C PRO A 223 -7.26 -5.99 7.65
N GLU A 224 -6.15 -6.24 6.95
CA GLU A 224 -5.76 -5.46 5.78
C GLU A 224 -5.76 -6.30 4.51
N GLN A 225 -6.56 -5.83 3.55
CA GLN A 225 -6.56 -6.32 2.17
C GLN A 225 -5.27 -5.84 1.50
N HIS A 226 -4.52 -6.78 0.87
CA HIS A 226 -3.42 -6.40 0.00
C HIS A 226 -3.96 -5.94 -1.36
N ILE A 227 -4.55 -6.86 -2.12
CA ILE A 227 -5.19 -6.55 -3.40
C ILE A 227 -6.29 -7.55 -3.72
N LEU A 228 -7.38 -7.07 -4.31
CA LEU A 228 -8.47 -7.86 -4.85
C LEU A 228 -8.52 -7.66 -6.36
N VAL A 229 -8.61 -8.75 -7.12
CA VAL A 229 -8.89 -8.74 -8.57
C VAL A 229 -10.12 -9.60 -8.83
N ASP A 230 -11.15 -9.03 -9.47
CA ASP A 230 -12.35 -9.72 -9.91
C ASP A 230 -12.60 -9.38 -11.38
N GLY A 231 -12.18 -10.25 -12.28
CA GLY A 231 -12.16 -9.98 -13.70
C GLY A 231 -11.15 -8.90 -14.09
N LYS A 232 -11.67 -7.74 -14.49
CA LYS A 232 -10.86 -6.54 -14.79
C LYS A 232 -10.79 -5.58 -13.60
N ASP A 233 -11.72 -5.68 -12.65
CA ASP A 233 -11.75 -4.79 -11.51
C ASP A 233 -10.64 -5.13 -10.52
N VAL A 234 -9.98 -4.12 -10.02
CA VAL A 234 -8.91 -4.23 -9.04
C VAL A 234 -9.16 -3.24 -7.89
N ALA A 235 -8.87 -3.67 -6.67
CA ALA A 235 -9.04 -2.83 -5.49
C ALA A 235 -7.94 -3.05 -4.46
N MET A 236 -7.51 -1.94 -3.82
CA MET A 236 -6.66 -1.92 -2.63
C MET A 236 -7.38 -1.19 -1.49
N ASN A 237 -7.00 -1.47 -0.25
CA ASN A 237 -7.66 -0.91 0.92
C ASN A 237 -6.60 -0.36 1.91
N PRO A 238 -6.09 0.87 1.69
CA PRO A 238 -5.17 1.50 2.61
C PRO A 238 -5.82 1.76 3.96
N ILE A 239 -5.18 1.24 5.00
CA ILE A 239 -5.58 1.38 6.41
C ILE A 239 -4.47 2.10 7.16
N SER A 240 -4.79 3.14 7.92
CA SER A 240 -3.82 3.80 8.78
C SER A 240 -4.47 4.41 10.02
N GLY A 241 -3.60 4.76 10.97
CA GLY A 241 -3.98 5.20 12.28
C GLY A 241 -4.48 4.05 13.17
N THR A 242 -4.20 4.13 14.46
CA THR A 242 -4.62 3.08 15.40
C THR A 242 -5.11 3.72 16.69
N LEU A 243 -6.40 3.53 16.99
CA LEU A 243 -6.96 3.85 18.30
C LEU A 243 -7.12 2.57 19.11
N LYS A 244 -6.35 2.39 20.17
CA LYS A 244 -6.63 1.36 21.18
C LYS A 244 -7.85 1.80 22.01
N TYR A 245 -8.82 0.92 22.19
CA TYR A 245 -10.01 1.26 22.97
C TYR A 245 -9.67 1.49 24.42
N PRO A 246 -10.07 2.63 25.00
CA PRO A 246 -9.96 2.85 26.42
C PRO A 246 -11.00 2.01 27.19
N GLU A 247 -10.75 1.74 28.46
CA GLU A 247 -11.71 1.03 29.30
C GLU A 247 -13.05 1.78 29.46
N LYS A 248 -13.02 3.10 29.36
CA LYS A 248 -14.20 3.99 29.44
C LYS A 248 -14.07 5.14 28.46
N GLY A 249 -15.18 5.69 27.98
CA GLY A 249 -15.19 6.90 27.15
C GLY A 249 -14.75 6.65 25.69
N ILE A 250 -15.10 5.51 25.12
CA ILE A 250 -14.76 5.15 23.73
C ILE A 250 -15.23 6.20 22.71
N GLU A 251 -16.39 6.79 22.92
CA GLU A 251 -16.95 7.83 22.05
C GLU A 251 -16.04 9.06 21.97
N GLN A 252 -15.62 9.57 23.13
CA GLN A 252 -14.71 10.72 23.19
C GLN A 252 -13.34 10.39 22.56
N ALA A 253 -12.83 9.19 22.83
CA ALA A 253 -11.59 8.73 22.24
C ALA A 253 -11.66 8.65 20.71
N LEU A 254 -12.77 8.16 20.15
CA LEU A 254 -13.03 8.14 18.72
C LEU A 254 -13.09 9.55 18.11
N TYR A 255 -13.82 10.49 18.74
CA TYR A 255 -13.84 11.88 18.28
C TYR A 255 -12.45 12.52 18.30
N HIS A 256 -11.66 12.25 19.33
CA HIS A 256 -10.27 12.73 19.38
C HIS A 256 -9.42 12.12 18.28
N PHE A 257 -9.53 10.82 18.07
CA PHE A 257 -8.79 10.07 17.05
C PHE A 257 -9.10 10.57 15.64
N ILE A 258 -10.38 10.68 15.27
CA ILE A 258 -10.77 11.15 13.93
C ILE A 258 -10.44 12.63 13.67
N ASN A 259 -10.22 13.44 14.71
CA ASN A 259 -9.78 14.84 14.58
C ASN A 259 -8.26 15.02 14.71
N ASN A 260 -7.51 13.94 14.97
CA ASN A 260 -6.06 14.01 15.09
C ASN A 260 -5.41 14.21 13.72
N LYS A 261 -4.67 15.32 13.58
CA LYS A 261 -4.00 15.66 12.31
C LYS A 261 -2.85 14.71 11.95
N LYS A 262 -2.15 14.14 12.95
CA LYS A 262 -1.08 13.15 12.70
C LYS A 262 -1.68 11.93 12.01
N GLU A 263 -2.73 11.36 12.59
CA GLU A 263 -3.42 10.17 12.07
C GLU A 263 -4.02 10.43 10.67
N GLN A 264 -4.56 11.63 10.46
CA GLN A 264 -5.08 12.04 9.14
C GLN A 264 -3.97 12.13 8.08
N ASN A 265 -2.84 12.76 8.41
CA ASN A 265 -1.72 12.89 7.49
C ASN A 265 -1.10 11.53 7.16
N GLU A 266 -1.00 10.64 8.15
CA GLU A 266 -0.51 9.28 7.95
C GLU A 266 -1.40 8.51 6.96
N LEU A 267 -2.72 8.54 7.14
CA LEU A 267 -3.66 7.91 6.20
C LEU A 267 -3.51 8.48 4.79
N PHE A 268 -3.38 9.79 4.63
CA PHE A 268 -3.23 10.40 3.30
C PHE A 268 -1.92 9.99 2.62
N MET A 269 -0.82 9.86 3.38
CA MET A 269 0.45 9.34 2.83
C MET A 269 0.31 7.91 2.33
N VAL A 270 -0.38 7.06 3.09
CA VAL A 270 -0.62 5.67 2.68
C VAL A 270 -1.51 5.61 1.43
N VAL A 271 -2.54 6.46 1.34
CA VAL A 271 -3.38 6.56 0.12
C VAL A 271 -2.55 6.96 -1.09
N ASP A 272 -1.66 7.95 -0.97
CA ASP A 272 -0.77 8.35 -2.07
C ASP A 272 0.14 7.19 -2.50
N GLU A 273 0.70 6.43 -1.55
CA GLU A 273 1.57 5.30 -1.87
C GLU A 273 0.83 4.17 -2.61
N GLU A 274 -0.38 3.84 -2.18
CA GLU A 274 -1.18 2.84 -2.89
C GLU A 274 -1.72 3.37 -4.23
N LEU A 275 -2.02 4.66 -4.35
CA LEU A 275 -2.35 5.28 -5.64
C LEU A 275 -1.18 5.20 -6.64
N LYS A 276 0.07 5.33 -6.18
CA LYS A 276 1.25 5.11 -7.02
C LYS A 276 1.27 3.69 -7.60
N MET A 277 1.01 2.68 -6.76
CA MET A 277 0.93 1.28 -7.20
C MET A 277 -0.25 1.06 -8.15
N MET A 278 -1.44 1.57 -7.81
CA MET A 278 -2.63 1.45 -8.64
C MET A 278 -2.47 2.15 -9.98
N SER A 279 -1.77 3.31 -10.03
CA SER A 279 -1.49 4.01 -11.29
C SER A 279 -0.58 3.20 -12.22
N ARG A 280 0.20 2.26 -11.71
CA ARG A 280 1.04 1.35 -12.48
C ARG A 280 0.31 0.07 -12.89
N ILE A 281 -0.63 -0.38 -12.06
CA ILE A 281 -1.41 -1.61 -12.29
C ILE A 281 -2.59 -1.36 -13.22
N CYS A 282 -3.28 -0.20 -13.07
CA CYS A 282 -4.52 0.07 -13.75
C CYS A 282 -4.31 0.73 -15.11
N ASP A 283 -5.12 0.32 -16.06
CA ASP A 283 -5.20 0.94 -17.39
C ASP A 283 -6.07 2.22 -17.35
N SER A 284 -7.09 2.26 -16.47
CA SER A 284 -8.05 3.37 -16.35
C SER A 284 -8.87 3.34 -15.05
N ASP A 285 -9.69 4.37 -14.88
CA ASP A 285 -10.82 4.46 -13.92
C ASP A 285 -10.40 4.35 -12.44
N ILE A 286 -9.19 4.84 -12.10
CA ILE A 286 -8.76 4.85 -10.70
C ILE A 286 -9.62 5.85 -9.91
N THR A 287 -10.24 5.35 -8.83
CA THR A 287 -11.08 6.15 -7.92
C THR A 287 -10.82 5.79 -6.47
N VAL A 288 -10.92 6.79 -5.60
CA VAL A 288 -10.77 6.65 -4.15
C VAL A 288 -12.12 6.89 -3.48
N THR A 289 -12.54 6.00 -2.61
CA THR A 289 -13.77 6.13 -1.81
C THR A 289 -13.47 5.97 -0.32
N GLY A 290 -14.16 6.72 0.53
CA GLY A 290 -13.95 6.81 1.97
C GLY A 290 -13.87 8.27 2.40
N PRO A 291 -13.21 8.63 3.54
CA PRO A 291 -12.70 7.68 4.52
C PRO A 291 -13.80 7.03 5.34
N GLN A 292 -13.51 5.85 5.89
CA GLN A 292 -14.41 5.12 6.77
C GLN A 292 -13.70 4.76 8.08
N LEU A 293 -14.49 4.57 9.14
CA LEU A 293 -14.00 4.03 10.39
C LEU A 293 -14.11 2.51 10.37
N LYS A 294 -12.98 1.83 10.56
CA LYS A 294 -12.92 0.38 10.70
C LYS A 294 -12.80 -0.01 12.16
N MET A 295 -13.88 -0.56 12.70
CA MET A 295 -13.94 -1.04 14.08
C MET A 295 -13.49 -2.51 14.11
N MET A 296 -12.53 -2.82 15.00
CA MET A 296 -12.09 -4.18 15.28
C MET A 296 -12.35 -4.55 16.75
N SER A 297 -11.98 -5.77 17.15
CA SER A 297 -12.20 -6.26 18.52
C SER A 297 -11.59 -5.37 19.62
N ARG A 298 -10.42 -4.80 19.39
CA ARG A 298 -9.64 -4.06 20.42
C ARG A 298 -9.15 -2.69 19.99
N VAL A 299 -9.23 -2.40 18.70
CA VAL A 299 -8.72 -1.16 18.10
C VAL A 299 -9.68 -0.67 17.01
N ALA A 300 -9.58 0.63 16.70
CA ALA A 300 -10.19 1.19 15.49
C ALA A 300 -9.10 1.78 14.58
N HIS A 301 -9.37 1.74 13.28
CA HIS A 301 -8.55 2.33 12.23
C HIS A 301 -9.38 3.25 11.36
N THR A 302 -8.75 4.04 10.50
CA THR A 302 -9.40 4.71 9.37
C THR A 302 -8.90 4.10 8.06
N GLU A 303 -9.78 4.02 7.05
CA GLU A 303 -9.48 3.37 5.78
C GLU A 303 -10.08 4.12 4.59
N TYR A 304 -9.41 3.99 3.43
CA TYR A 304 -9.96 4.30 2.11
C TYR A 304 -10.00 3.03 1.26
N PHE A 305 -10.72 3.09 0.15
CA PHE A 305 -10.71 2.07 -0.89
C PHE A 305 -10.27 2.72 -2.20
N ILE A 306 -9.30 2.12 -2.86
CA ILE A 306 -8.83 2.53 -4.18
C ILE A 306 -9.25 1.46 -5.16
N ARG A 307 -9.95 1.83 -6.22
CA ARG A 307 -10.45 0.91 -7.25
C ARG A 307 -10.03 1.38 -8.62
N GLY A 308 -9.87 0.44 -9.55
CA GLY A 308 -9.56 0.72 -10.94
C GLY A 308 -9.80 -0.51 -11.80
N SER A 309 -9.45 -0.41 -13.09
CA SER A 309 -9.56 -1.52 -14.05
C SER A 309 -8.21 -1.84 -14.66
N THR A 310 -7.92 -3.14 -14.85
CA THR A 310 -6.65 -3.61 -15.39
C THR A 310 -6.81 -4.82 -16.30
N SER A 311 -6.01 -4.83 -17.37
CA SER A 311 -5.84 -5.97 -18.28
C SER A 311 -4.60 -6.82 -17.95
N GLN A 312 -3.77 -6.40 -17.00
CA GLN A 312 -2.51 -7.07 -16.63
C GLN A 312 -2.75 -8.45 -16.02
N THR A 313 -1.78 -9.35 -16.14
CA THR A 313 -1.85 -10.71 -15.54
C THR A 313 -1.77 -10.64 -14.02
N ILE A 314 -2.26 -11.67 -13.32
CA ILE A 314 -2.16 -11.75 -11.85
C ILE A 314 -0.71 -11.73 -11.38
N GLN A 315 0.21 -12.41 -12.09
CA GLN A 315 1.63 -12.39 -11.77
C GLN A 315 2.19 -10.96 -11.83
N THR A 316 1.85 -10.20 -12.89
CA THR A 316 2.26 -8.79 -13.02
C THR A 316 1.67 -7.93 -11.93
N ILE A 317 0.36 -8.08 -11.66
CA ILE A 317 -0.32 -7.34 -10.59
C ILE A 317 0.34 -7.60 -9.23
N LEU A 318 0.61 -8.87 -8.90
CA LEU A 318 1.32 -9.22 -7.67
C LEU A 318 2.72 -8.60 -7.63
N LYS A 319 3.50 -8.73 -8.71
CA LYS A 319 4.84 -8.14 -8.78
C LYS A 319 4.81 -6.63 -8.53
N GLU A 320 3.87 -5.90 -9.13
CA GLU A 320 3.79 -4.45 -9.01
C GLU A 320 3.22 -3.98 -7.66
N SER A 321 2.34 -4.75 -7.01
CA SER A 321 1.73 -4.42 -5.72
C SER A 321 2.53 -4.89 -4.49
N LEU A 322 3.52 -5.77 -4.63
CA LEU A 322 4.37 -6.22 -3.54
C LEU A 322 5.51 -5.21 -3.27
N PHE A 323 5.77 -4.81 -2.01
CA PHE A 323 5.00 -5.06 -0.81
C PHE A 323 4.32 -3.78 -0.38
N ALA A 324 3.20 -3.92 0.36
CA ALA A 324 2.39 -2.78 0.74
C ALA A 324 3.20 -1.72 1.52
N PRO A 325 3.01 -0.44 1.24
CA PRO A 325 3.70 0.66 1.92
C PRO A 325 3.38 0.73 3.40
N THR A 326 2.21 0.26 3.79
CA THR A 326 1.75 0.15 5.19
C THR A 326 2.64 -0.74 6.06
N VAL A 327 3.41 -1.64 5.43
CA VAL A 327 4.33 -2.56 6.13
C VAL A 327 5.79 -2.40 5.70
N THR A 328 6.08 -1.50 4.77
CA THR A 328 7.44 -1.20 4.29
C THR A 328 7.83 0.24 4.54
N GLY A 329 7.10 1.18 4.00
CA GLY A 329 7.40 2.62 4.00
C GLY A 329 7.44 3.19 2.59
N SER A 330 7.83 4.46 2.47
CA SER A 330 7.78 5.23 1.22
C SER A 330 9.02 6.11 1.00
N PRO A 331 9.59 6.08 -0.21
CA PRO A 331 9.35 5.15 -1.34
C PRO A 331 9.76 3.71 -0.99
N VAL A 332 9.07 2.72 -1.55
CA VAL A 332 9.29 1.30 -1.19
C VAL A 332 10.71 0.83 -1.44
N GLU A 333 11.36 1.31 -2.50
CA GLU A 333 12.75 0.98 -2.81
C GLU A 333 13.70 1.45 -1.69
N ASN A 334 13.63 2.73 -1.30
CA ASN A 334 14.44 3.27 -0.22
C ASN A 334 14.06 2.62 1.12
N ALA A 335 12.77 2.38 1.37
CA ALA A 335 12.30 1.70 2.56
C ALA A 335 12.93 0.31 2.69
N SER A 336 13.08 -0.42 1.59
CA SER A 336 13.73 -1.74 1.61
C SER A 336 15.21 -1.66 2.01
N GLN A 337 15.93 -0.62 1.58
CA GLN A 337 17.31 -0.35 1.98
C GLN A 337 17.43 0.02 3.47
N VAL A 338 16.53 0.88 3.95
CA VAL A 338 16.47 1.30 5.36
C VAL A 338 16.15 0.10 6.26
N ILE A 339 15.16 -0.71 5.89
CA ILE A 339 14.83 -1.97 6.58
C ILE A 339 16.07 -2.87 6.66
N LYS A 340 16.76 -3.09 5.56
CA LYS A 340 17.97 -3.92 5.52
C LYS A 340 19.11 -3.36 6.38
N ARG A 341 19.20 -2.03 6.50
CA ARG A 341 20.24 -1.37 7.30
C ARG A 341 20.00 -1.48 8.80
N TRP A 342 18.75 -1.35 9.23
CA TRP A 342 18.39 -1.21 10.63
C TRP A 342 17.75 -2.44 11.27
N GLU A 343 17.25 -3.38 10.48
CA GLU A 343 16.85 -4.71 10.95
C GLU A 343 17.99 -5.71 10.71
N ASN A 344 18.40 -6.43 11.74
CA ASN A 344 19.54 -7.37 11.66
C ASN A 344 19.16 -8.76 11.12
N ARG A 345 17.94 -8.93 10.59
CA ARG A 345 17.39 -10.23 10.17
C ARG A 345 16.43 -10.09 9.00
N GLY A 346 16.17 -11.22 8.33
CA GLY A 346 15.06 -11.32 7.41
C GLY A 346 13.70 -11.30 8.11
N ARG A 347 12.68 -10.85 7.41
CA ARG A 347 11.30 -10.72 7.92
C ARG A 347 10.48 -11.99 7.82
N GLY A 348 10.99 -13.02 7.11
CA GLY A 348 10.24 -14.23 6.80
C GLY A 348 8.95 -13.92 6.06
N TYR A 349 7.84 -14.41 6.58
CA TYR A 349 6.51 -14.15 6.02
C TYR A 349 5.87 -12.86 6.56
N TYR A 350 6.39 -12.24 7.60
CA TYR A 350 5.91 -10.94 8.05
C TYR A 350 6.06 -9.87 6.97
N SER A 351 5.09 -9.00 6.81
CA SER A 351 4.98 -8.03 5.70
C SER A 351 4.77 -8.66 4.33
N GLY A 352 4.71 -9.97 4.24
CA GLY A 352 4.39 -10.73 3.04
C GLY A 352 2.89 -10.73 2.74
N VAL A 353 2.47 -11.66 1.88
CA VAL A 353 1.09 -11.76 1.41
C VAL A 353 0.62 -13.21 1.46
N ILE A 354 -0.61 -13.42 1.93
CA ILE A 354 -1.37 -14.63 1.70
C ILE A 354 -2.47 -14.35 0.68
N GLY A 355 -2.58 -15.15 -0.38
CA GLY A 355 -3.54 -14.91 -1.45
C GLY A 355 -4.14 -16.18 -2.01
N MET A 356 -5.36 -16.05 -2.48
CA MET A 356 -6.11 -17.11 -3.15
C MET A 356 -6.32 -16.73 -4.60
N ILE A 357 -5.87 -17.59 -5.49
CA ILE A 357 -5.96 -17.42 -6.95
C ILE A 357 -6.96 -18.43 -7.50
N GLY A 358 -7.81 -18.01 -8.42
CA GLY A 358 -8.80 -18.91 -9.03
C GLY A 358 -9.65 -18.23 -10.09
N VAL A 359 -10.82 -18.81 -10.29
CA VAL A 359 -11.85 -18.32 -11.23
C VAL A 359 -13.15 -18.07 -10.49
N LYS A 360 -13.78 -16.94 -10.76
CA LYS A 360 -15.09 -16.57 -10.25
C LYS A 360 -15.93 -16.03 -11.42
N ASN A 361 -17.13 -16.51 -11.62
CA ASN A 361 -17.97 -16.12 -12.78
C ASN A 361 -17.25 -16.25 -14.14
N ASN A 362 -16.44 -17.27 -14.34
CA ASN A 362 -15.60 -17.46 -15.55
C ASN A 362 -14.57 -16.33 -15.78
N GLN A 363 -14.24 -15.58 -14.77
CA GLN A 363 -13.22 -14.54 -14.80
C GLN A 363 -12.11 -14.83 -13.80
N ARG A 364 -10.92 -14.32 -14.09
CA ARG A 364 -9.77 -14.44 -13.16
C ARG A 364 -10.11 -13.79 -11.83
N TYR A 365 -9.63 -14.40 -10.77
CA TYR A 365 -9.85 -13.93 -9.41
C TYR A 365 -8.56 -14.04 -8.58
N LEU A 366 -8.24 -12.98 -7.86
CA LEU A 366 -7.24 -12.96 -6.81
C LEU A 366 -7.82 -12.21 -5.62
N ASP A 367 -7.75 -12.79 -4.46
CA ASP A 367 -8.04 -12.11 -3.19
C ASP A 367 -6.87 -12.36 -2.24
N SER A 368 -6.32 -11.32 -1.65
CA SER A 368 -5.11 -11.43 -0.84
C SER A 368 -5.11 -10.48 0.35
N ALA A 369 -4.49 -10.95 1.45
CA ALA A 369 -4.32 -10.22 2.69
C ALA A 369 -2.83 -10.05 3.02
N ILE A 370 -2.49 -8.93 3.69
CA ILE A 370 -1.13 -8.70 4.18
C ILE A 370 -0.87 -9.60 5.38
N LEU A 371 0.29 -10.25 5.41
CA LEU A 371 0.71 -11.12 6.51
C LEU A 371 1.22 -10.30 7.70
N ILE A 372 0.26 -9.75 8.43
CA ILE A 372 0.42 -9.11 9.73
C ILE A 372 -0.51 -9.75 10.75
N ARG A 373 -0.23 -9.57 12.02
CA ARG A 373 -0.99 -10.21 13.11
C ARG A 373 -1.09 -11.73 12.89
N ALA A 374 0.06 -12.32 12.58
CA ALA A 374 0.20 -13.74 12.27
C ALA A 374 1.33 -14.35 13.07
N ALA A 375 1.15 -15.62 13.41
CA ALA A 375 2.16 -16.50 13.99
C ALA A 375 2.73 -17.39 12.89
N ASP A 376 4.03 -17.51 12.84
CA ASP A 376 4.78 -18.53 12.13
C ASP A 376 5.27 -19.56 13.17
N ILE A 377 4.76 -20.79 13.10
CA ILE A 377 5.00 -21.81 14.10
C ILE A 377 5.59 -23.03 13.40
N THR A 378 6.77 -23.45 13.83
CA THR A 378 7.38 -24.69 13.36
C THR A 378 6.64 -25.92 13.91
N LYS A 379 6.86 -27.06 13.30
CA LYS A 379 6.28 -28.34 13.76
C LYS A 379 6.61 -28.68 15.22
N ASN A 380 7.74 -28.18 15.72
CA ASN A 380 8.21 -28.41 17.09
C ASN A 380 7.65 -27.39 18.09
N GLY A 381 6.80 -26.45 17.67
CA GLY A 381 6.16 -25.48 18.53
C GLY A 381 6.95 -24.18 18.75
N HIS A 382 8.14 -24.02 18.12
CA HIS A 382 8.80 -22.73 18.14
C HIS A 382 7.98 -21.73 17.32
N PHE A 383 7.58 -20.62 17.94
CA PHE A 383 6.75 -19.59 17.30
C PHE A 383 7.49 -18.26 17.17
N ARG A 384 7.15 -17.54 16.12
CA ARG A 384 7.55 -16.17 15.88
C ARG A 384 6.32 -15.32 15.59
N LEU A 385 6.14 -14.25 16.34
CA LEU A 385 5.13 -13.21 16.16
C LEU A 385 5.83 -11.90 15.83
N THR A 386 5.66 -11.36 14.64
CA THR A 386 6.33 -10.13 14.23
C THR A 386 5.33 -8.98 14.13
N SER A 387 5.72 -7.80 14.59
CA SER A 387 4.98 -6.55 14.37
C SER A 387 5.93 -5.40 14.11
N GLY A 388 5.44 -4.38 13.41
CA GLY A 388 6.18 -3.15 13.13
C GLY A 388 5.41 -1.90 13.53
N ALA A 389 6.14 -0.82 13.74
CA ALA A 389 5.62 0.53 13.88
C ALA A 389 6.03 1.38 12.69
N THR A 390 5.13 2.26 12.27
CA THR A 390 5.38 3.21 11.17
C THR A 390 6.10 4.43 11.72
N ILE A 391 7.38 4.52 11.43
CA ILE A 391 8.22 5.62 11.87
C ILE A 391 8.04 6.79 10.91
N VAL A 392 7.58 7.90 11.45
CA VAL A 392 7.43 9.18 10.76
C VAL A 392 8.27 10.25 11.46
N ARG A 393 8.42 11.38 10.85
CA ARG A 393 9.18 12.54 11.39
C ARG A 393 8.84 12.93 12.83
N ASP A 394 7.56 12.80 13.20
CA ASP A 394 7.02 13.20 14.50
C ASP A 394 6.83 12.00 15.47
N SER A 395 7.38 10.82 15.14
CA SER A 395 7.36 9.63 15.99
C SER A 395 8.19 9.84 17.27
N VAL A 396 7.69 9.26 18.36
CA VAL A 396 8.36 9.22 19.65
C VAL A 396 8.87 7.80 19.89
N PRO A 397 10.18 7.57 20.00
CA PRO A 397 10.77 6.24 20.03
C PRO A 397 10.16 5.26 21.02
N GLU A 398 9.88 5.70 22.24
CA GLU A 398 9.29 4.88 23.30
C GLU A 398 7.85 4.48 22.96
N ASN A 399 7.07 5.40 22.35
CA ASN A 399 5.69 5.13 21.96
C ASN A 399 5.63 4.10 20.84
N GLU A 400 6.56 4.16 19.88
CA GLU A 400 6.64 3.18 18.77
C GLU A 400 7.00 1.78 19.31
N ALA A 401 7.89 1.70 20.31
CA ALA A 401 8.18 0.43 20.98
C ALA A 401 6.94 -0.14 21.69
N GLU A 402 6.17 0.67 22.38
CA GLU A 402 4.91 0.25 23.03
C GLU A 402 3.82 -0.12 22.01
N GLU A 403 3.77 0.55 20.86
CA GLU A 403 2.83 0.21 19.78
C GLU A 403 3.08 -1.20 19.24
N THR A 404 4.33 -1.61 19.03
CA THR A 404 4.64 -2.98 18.59
C THR A 404 4.15 -4.03 19.58
N LYS A 405 4.30 -3.80 20.91
CA LYS A 405 3.75 -4.68 21.94
C LYS A 405 2.23 -4.73 21.92
N ALA A 406 1.60 -3.56 21.79
CA ALA A 406 0.15 -3.47 21.73
C ALA A 406 -0.44 -4.26 20.54
N LYS A 407 0.22 -4.19 19.37
CA LYS A 407 -0.16 -4.95 18.19
C LYS A 407 -0.04 -6.47 18.38
N LEU A 408 0.97 -6.94 19.15
CA LEU A 408 1.15 -8.36 19.45
C LEU A 408 0.25 -8.85 20.58
N SER A 409 -0.13 -7.98 21.51
CA SER A 409 -0.91 -8.36 22.69
C SER A 409 -2.24 -9.04 22.34
N GLY A 410 -2.88 -8.64 21.22
CA GLY A 410 -4.12 -9.26 20.74
C GLY A 410 -3.94 -10.74 20.43
N LEU A 411 -2.90 -11.08 19.66
CA LEU A 411 -2.56 -12.47 19.34
C LEU A 411 -2.16 -13.26 20.58
N MET A 412 -1.27 -12.68 21.41
CA MET A 412 -0.79 -13.32 22.63
C MET A 412 -1.94 -13.69 23.56
N ASN A 413 -2.86 -12.74 23.79
CA ASN A 413 -4.02 -12.98 24.63
C ASN A 413 -4.96 -14.02 24.04
N SER A 414 -5.19 -13.97 22.72
CA SER A 414 -6.01 -14.97 22.04
C SER A 414 -5.38 -16.37 22.09
N PHE A 415 -4.05 -16.45 22.10
CA PHE A 415 -3.33 -17.73 22.08
C PHE A 415 -3.17 -18.34 23.47
N PHE A 416 -2.79 -17.55 24.49
CA PHE A 416 -2.27 -18.07 25.74
C PHE A 416 -3.10 -17.70 26.98
N GLU A 417 -3.97 -16.68 26.91
CA GLU A 417 -4.84 -16.37 28.06
C GLU A 417 -6.04 -17.32 28.13
N GLU A 418 -6.32 -17.80 29.34
CA GLU A 418 -7.58 -18.47 29.63
C GLU A 418 -8.74 -17.47 29.43
N LYS A 419 -9.88 -17.99 28.90
CA LYS A 419 -11.09 -17.20 28.69
C LYS A 419 -11.42 -16.31 29.90
N LYS A 420 -11.03 -15.07 29.86
CA LYS A 420 -11.87 -14.02 30.43
C LYS A 420 -12.80 -13.62 29.31
N SER A 421 -14.06 -14.03 29.40
CA SER A 421 -15.13 -13.49 28.56
C SER A 421 -15.18 -11.98 28.81
N ILE A 422 -14.33 -11.24 28.13
CA ILE A 422 -14.52 -9.81 27.99
C ILE A 422 -15.74 -9.73 27.07
N ASN A 423 -16.91 -9.56 27.66
CA ASN A 423 -18.13 -9.18 26.94
C ASN A 423 -17.90 -7.79 26.30
N LEU A 424 -17.02 -7.71 25.30
CA LEU A 424 -16.80 -6.52 24.47
C LEU A 424 -18.04 -6.17 23.66
N THR A 425 -18.95 -7.14 23.45
CA THR A 425 -20.22 -6.91 22.78
C THR A 425 -21.14 -5.92 23.51
N ASN A 426 -20.97 -5.70 24.80
CA ASN A 426 -21.82 -4.77 25.56
C ASN A 426 -21.28 -3.34 25.66
N ASN A 427 -19.99 -3.08 25.36
CA ASN A 427 -19.41 -1.73 25.50
C ASN A 427 -19.14 -1.00 24.17
N THR A 428 -19.30 -1.66 23.03
CA THR A 428 -19.01 -1.07 21.70
C THR A 428 -20.26 -0.74 20.90
N HIS A 429 -21.46 -0.82 21.48
CA HIS A 429 -22.66 -0.31 20.83
C HIS A 429 -22.64 1.22 20.83
N LEU A 430 -21.88 1.78 19.86
CA LEU A 430 -22.04 3.20 19.52
C LEU A 430 -23.46 3.40 19.00
N SER A 431 -24.11 4.48 19.46
CA SER A 431 -25.41 4.82 18.91
C SER A 431 -25.28 5.14 17.40
N GLU A 432 -26.35 4.88 16.63
CA GLU A 432 -26.39 5.26 15.21
C GLU A 432 -26.10 6.76 15.02
N TYR A 433 -26.51 7.58 15.97
CA TYR A 433 -26.20 9.01 15.97
C TYR A 433 -24.70 9.30 16.03
N VAL A 434 -23.95 8.61 16.90
CA VAL A 434 -22.49 8.77 17.02
C VAL A 434 -21.80 8.31 15.73
N LEU A 435 -22.19 7.16 15.18
CA LEU A 435 -21.63 6.63 13.93
C LEU A 435 -21.91 7.58 12.75
N SER A 436 -23.12 8.13 12.66
CA SER A 436 -23.48 9.12 11.63
C SER A 436 -22.64 10.39 11.74
N ASN A 437 -22.43 10.90 12.96
CA ASN A 437 -21.58 12.08 13.18
C ASN A 437 -20.11 11.81 12.81
N ILE A 438 -19.57 10.66 13.19
CA ILE A 438 -18.22 10.24 12.83
C ILE A 438 -18.08 10.17 11.30
N THR A 439 -19.04 9.54 10.62
CA THR A 439 -19.07 9.45 9.16
C THR A 439 -19.06 10.84 8.51
N THR A 440 -19.86 11.76 9.04
CA THR A 440 -19.93 13.14 8.54
C THR A 440 -18.59 13.87 8.69
N ILE A 441 -17.95 13.76 9.85
CA ILE A 441 -16.62 14.37 10.10
C ILE A 441 -15.58 13.77 9.15
N LEU A 442 -15.58 12.45 8.97
CA LEU A 442 -14.65 11.78 8.05
C LEU A 442 -14.87 12.24 6.61
N GLN A 443 -16.11 12.32 6.14
CA GLN A 443 -16.42 12.80 4.78
C GLN A 443 -15.99 14.25 4.55
N GLN A 444 -16.05 15.13 5.57
CA GLN A 444 -15.56 16.51 5.45
C GLN A 444 -14.07 16.60 5.11
N ARG A 445 -13.26 15.58 5.42
CA ARG A 445 -11.85 15.52 5.02
C ARG A 445 -11.67 15.58 3.51
N ASN A 446 -12.63 15.03 2.75
CA ASN A 446 -12.61 15.00 1.29
C ASN A 446 -12.74 16.38 0.63
N GLN A 447 -13.16 17.40 1.36
CA GLN A 447 -13.23 18.79 0.84
C GLN A 447 -11.84 19.40 0.57
N LYS A 448 -10.77 18.79 1.11
CA LYS A 448 -9.40 19.30 1.01
C LYS A 448 -8.45 18.33 0.31
N VAL A 449 -8.95 17.33 -0.38
CA VAL A 449 -8.16 16.37 -1.14
C VAL A 449 -8.56 16.38 -2.62
N SER A 450 -7.85 15.62 -3.43
CA SER A 450 -7.98 15.61 -4.88
C SER A 450 -9.38 15.24 -5.35
N SER A 451 -10.04 16.15 -6.03
CA SER A 451 -11.33 15.91 -6.68
C SER A 451 -11.21 14.87 -7.81
N PHE A 452 -10.05 14.79 -8.45
CA PHE A 452 -9.75 13.81 -9.49
C PHE A 452 -9.83 12.38 -8.95
N TRP A 453 -9.04 12.08 -7.93
CA TRP A 453 -8.99 10.74 -7.34
C TRP A 453 -10.31 10.34 -6.67
N LEU A 454 -11.11 11.30 -6.21
CA LEU A 454 -12.47 11.04 -5.70
C LEU A 454 -13.51 10.79 -6.81
N GLY A 455 -13.10 10.80 -8.09
CA GLY A 455 -14.01 10.60 -9.22
C GLY A 455 -14.96 11.79 -9.49
N ASN A 456 -14.70 12.94 -8.90
CA ASN A 456 -15.56 14.13 -9.01
C ASN A 456 -15.13 15.10 -10.13
N SER A 457 -14.04 14.80 -10.84
CA SER A 457 -13.56 15.63 -11.94
C SER A 457 -14.42 15.43 -13.19
N LYS A 458 -14.94 16.52 -13.72
CA LYS A 458 -15.62 16.50 -15.02
C LYS A 458 -14.62 16.16 -16.11
N LYS A 459 -14.94 15.19 -16.99
CA LYS A 459 -14.16 14.95 -18.20
C LYS A 459 -14.09 16.28 -18.98
N ILE A 460 -12.88 16.80 -19.16
CA ILE A 460 -12.66 17.97 -20.00
C ILE A 460 -12.95 17.51 -21.43
N ALA A 461 -13.93 18.15 -22.09
CA ALA A 461 -14.19 17.89 -23.50
C ALA A 461 -12.94 18.28 -24.29
N LEU A 462 -12.24 17.29 -24.84
CA LEU A 462 -11.07 17.52 -25.68
C LEU A 462 -11.50 18.34 -26.90
N THR A 463 -11.00 19.55 -27.03
CA THR A 463 -11.03 20.30 -28.27
C THR A 463 -10.11 19.58 -29.26
N THR A 464 -10.52 19.49 -30.52
CA THR A 464 -9.94 18.69 -31.61
C THR A 464 -8.51 19.07 -32.06
N SER A 465 -7.79 19.92 -31.34
CA SER A 465 -6.36 20.21 -31.59
C SER A 465 -5.49 19.17 -30.87
N SER A 466 -4.51 18.60 -31.54
CA SER A 466 -3.53 17.69 -30.94
C SER A 466 -2.79 18.42 -29.79
N LEU A 467 -2.93 17.87 -28.57
CA LEU A 467 -2.16 18.37 -27.44
C LEU A 467 -0.69 17.99 -27.60
N PRO A 468 0.25 18.78 -27.03
CA PRO A 468 1.68 18.47 -27.09
C PRO A 468 1.99 17.12 -26.44
N SER A 469 2.89 16.35 -27.04
CA SER A 469 3.43 15.12 -26.47
C SER A 469 4.40 15.43 -25.32
N ILE A 470 4.40 14.59 -24.29
CA ILE A 470 5.20 14.79 -23.08
C ILE A 470 6.11 13.58 -22.89
N THR A 471 7.42 13.82 -22.79
CA THR A 471 8.35 12.81 -22.28
C THR A 471 8.63 13.11 -20.81
N LEU A 472 8.17 12.24 -19.94
CA LEU A 472 8.31 12.34 -18.49
C LEU A 472 9.49 11.47 -18.03
N ILE A 473 10.51 12.13 -17.45
CA ILE A 473 11.69 11.45 -16.91
C ILE A 473 11.39 10.97 -15.51
N ASP A 474 11.40 9.67 -15.32
CA ASP A 474 11.30 9.03 -14.01
C ASP A 474 12.64 9.15 -13.27
N MET A 475 12.61 9.86 -12.15
CA MET A 475 13.75 10.07 -11.25
C MET A 475 13.68 9.14 -10.02
N GLU A 476 13.12 7.93 -10.19
CA GLU A 476 12.96 6.89 -9.17
C GLU A 476 11.88 7.22 -8.13
N ASP A 477 10.75 7.73 -8.57
CA ASP A 477 9.57 7.89 -7.71
C ASP A 477 8.30 7.55 -8.48
N LEU A 478 7.51 6.63 -7.95
CA LEU A 478 6.25 6.19 -8.56
C LEU A 478 5.18 7.30 -8.64
N PHE A 479 5.37 8.47 -8.04
CA PHE A 479 4.57 9.66 -8.35
C PHE A 479 4.62 10.01 -9.84
N THR A 480 5.67 9.61 -10.53
CA THR A 480 5.79 9.70 -12.01
C THR A 480 4.62 9.01 -12.71
N GLU A 481 4.19 7.84 -12.25
CA GLU A 481 3.04 7.11 -12.82
C GLU A 481 1.72 7.87 -12.59
N MET A 482 1.53 8.48 -11.42
CA MET A 482 0.35 9.30 -11.13
C MET A 482 0.29 10.55 -12.00
N ILE A 483 1.44 11.23 -12.23
CA ILE A 483 1.56 12.36 -13.17
C ILE A 483 1.14 11.92 -14.57
N ALA A 484 1.70 10.81 -15.06
CA ALA A 484 1.39 10.27 -16.37
C ALA A 484 -0.10 9.91 -16.51
N HIS A 485 -0.68 9.28 -15.48
CA HIS A 485 -2.10 8.93 -15.46
C HIS A 485 -3.00 10.18 -15.58
N GLN A 486 -2.74 11.23 -14.80
CA GLN A 486 -3.51 12.48 -14.86
C GLN A 486 -3.32 13.22 -16.20
N LEU A 487 -2.09 13.29 -16.74
CA LEU A 487 -1.82 13.93 -18.03
C LEU A 487 -2.47 13.19 -19.19
N ARG A 488 -2.46 11.84 -19.18
CA ARG A 488 -3.20 11.02 -20.15
C ARG A 488 -4.70 11.22 -20.06
N TYR A 489 -5.25 11.36 -18.83
CA TYR A 489 -6.67 11.63 -18.62
C TYR A 489 -7.13 12.95 -19.28
N ILE A 490 -6.28 13.99 -19.27
CA ILE A 490 -6.57 15.25 -19.97
C ILE A 490 -6.13 15.26 -21.44
N GLY A 491 -5.68 14.11 -21.99
CA GLY A 491 -5.52 13.85 -23.42
C GLY A 491 -4.10 14.02 -23.97
N HIS A 492 -3.08 14.21 -23.15
CA HIS A 492 -1.70 14.20 -23.60
C HIS A 492 -1.19 12.80 -23.95
N ASP A 493 -0.37 12.68 -24.98
CA ASP A 493 0.45 11.49 -25.22
C ASP A 493 1.68 11.57 -24.29
N VAL A 494 1.77 10.63 -23.33
CA VAL A 494 2.81 10.63 -22.29
C VAL A 494 3.65 9.39 -22.37
N THR A 495 4.94 9.57 -22.62
CA THR A 495 5.95 8.49 -22.57
C THR A 495 6.82 8.67 -21.32
N ILE A 496 6.87 7.65 -20.45
CA ILE A 496 7.79 7.61 -19.30
C ILE A 496 9.12 7.03 -19.73
N VAL A 497 10.20 7.67 -19.31
CA VAL A 497 11.58 7.24 -19.57
C VAL A 497 12.37 7.31 -18.27
N SER A 498 12.97 6.20 -17.85
CA SER A 498 13.85 6.20 -16.69
C SER A 498 15.08 7.10 -16.91
N TRP A 499 15.53 7.77 -15.84
CA TRP A 499 16.68 8.68 -15.93
C TRP A 499 17.94 8.01 -16.51
N PHE A 500 18.20 6.73 -16.19
CA PHE A 500 19.39 6.02 -16.70
C PHE A 500 19.29 5.61 -18.18
N GLU A 501 18.06 5.44 -18.73
CA GLU A 501 17.84 5.19 -20.15
C GLU A 501 17.73 6.47 -20.99
N SER A 502 17.54 7.61 -20.33
CA SER A 502 17.20 8.88 -20.97
C SER A 502 18.25 9.35 -21.99
N GLY A 503 19.53 9.04 -21.75
CA GLY A 503 20.61 9.36 -22.67
C GLY A 503 20.47 8.72 -24.05
N ILE A 504 19.85 7.53 -24.13
CA ILE A 504 19.63 6.78 -25.37
C ILE A 504 18.24 7.00 -25.95
N ARG A 505 17.22 6.90 -25.10
CA ARG A 505 15.80 6.93 -25.52
C ARG A 505 15.30 8.32 -25.90
N LEU A 506 15.73 9.36 -25.19
CA LEU A 506 15.27 10.73 -25.44
C LEU A 506 15.66 11.25 -26.85
N PRO A 507 16.91 11.08 -27.34
CA PRO A 507 17.23 11.45 -28.71
C PRO A 507 16.38 10.72 -29.77
N GLN A 508 16.03 9.46 -29.54
CA GLN A 508 15.17 8.69 -30.43
C GLN A 508 13.74 9.25 -30.46
N LEU A 509 13.17 9.59 -29.31
CA LEU A 509 11.83 10.19 -29.20
C LEU A 509 11.79 11.59 -29.82
N MET A 510 12.83 12.41 -29.63
CA MET A 510 12.95 13.72 -30.27
C MET A 510 12.98 13.62 -31.81
N ASN A 511 13.74 12.67 -32.33
CA ASN A 511 13.85 12.46 -33.78
C ASN A 511 12.53 11.99 -34.42
N THR A 512 11.65 11.36 -33.64
CA THR A 512 10.32 10.90 -34.10
C THR A 512 9.22 11.94 -33.87
N GLY A 513 9.54 13.14 -33.36
CA GLY A 513 8.57 14.19 -33.03
C GLY A 513 7.65 13.85 -31.84
N LYS A 514 8.03 12.86 -31.01
CA LYS A 514 7.25 12.42 -29.84
C LYS A 514 7.62 13.10 -28.53
N THR A 515 8.37 14.20 -28.58
CA THR A 515 8.80 14.95 -27.38
C THR A 515 8.67 16.44 -27.61
N ASP A 516 7.49 16.99 -27.48
CA ASP A 516 7.29 18.43 -27.48
C ASP A 516 7.76 19.03 -26.16
N ILE A 517 7.36 18.43 -25.03
CA ILE A 517 7.69 18.87 -23.68
C ILE A 517 8.56 17.81 -22.98
N LEU A 518 9.69 18.24 -22.41
CA LEU A 518 10.43 17.43 -21.46
C LEU A 518 9.97 17.75 -20.04
N PHE A 519 9.53 16.72 -19.31
CA PHE A 519 9.09 16.85 -17.94
C PHE A 519 10.08 16.10 -17.03
N ILE A 520 10.78 16.80 -16.14
CA ILE A 520 11.65 16.16 -15.13
C ILE A 520 10.80 15.85 -13.90
N GLY A 521 10.65 14.56 -13.60
CA GLY A 521 9.79 14.06 -12.55
C GLY A 521 10.34 14.26 -11.14
N PRO A 522 9.54 13.88 -10.13
CA PRO A 522 9.96 13.78 -8.74
C PRO A 522 10.94 12.61 -8.54
N GLY A 523 11.66 12.64 -7.41
CA GLY A 523 12.56 11.57 -7.03
C GLY A 523 13.25 11.81 -5.69
N PRO A 524 13.76 10.75 -5.06
CA PRO A 524 14.53 10.85 -3.83
C PRO A 524 15.95 11.34 -4.07
N GLY A 525 16.60 11.76 -2.98
CA GLY A 525 18.02 12.10 -2.94
C GLY A 525 18.31 13.58 -2.77
N ASN A 526 19.59 13.90 -2.59
CA ASN A 526 20.06 15.27 -2.37
C ASN A 526 20.31 15.99 -3.71
N PRO A 527 19.55 17.04 -4.06
CA PRO A 527 19.73 17.78 -5.32
C PRO A 527 21.09 18.47 -5.43
N ASN A 528 21.83 18.65 -4.32
CA ASN A 528 23.18 19.23 -4.31
C ASN A 528 24.29 18.19 -4.54
N ALA A 529 23.97 16.91 -4.66
CA ALA A 529 24.95 15.84 -4.90
C ALA A 529 25.45 15.90 -6.36
N VAL A 530 26.46 16.71 -6.63
CA VAL A 530 26.98 16.99 -7.99
C VAL A 530 27.65 15.80 -8.66
N ASN A 531 28.04 14.77 -7.90
CA ASN A 531 28.71 13.56 -8.40
C ASN A 531 27.78 12.34 -8.46
N HIS A 532 26.51 12.49 -8.13
CA HIS A 532 25.55 11.39 -8.20
C HIS A 532 24.99 11.28 -9.62
N ASP A 533 25.10 10.12 -10.25
CA ASP A 533 24.77 9.92 -11.68
C ASP A 533 23.38 10.42 -12.06
N LYS A 534 22.35 10.14 -11.26
CA LYS A 534 20.98 10.62 -11.45
C LYS A 534 20.91 12.16 -11.48
N MET A 535 21.59 12.83 -10.54
CA MET A 535 21.61 14.29 -10.46
C MET A 535 22.39 14.90 -11.62
N VAL A 536 23.49 14.28 -12.04
CA VAL A 536 24.27 14.67 -13.23
C VAL A 536 23.43 14.54 -14.48
N MET A 537 22.73 13.42 -14.66
CA MET A 537 21.85 13.20 -15.82
C MET A 537 20.71 14.21 -15.86
N GLY A 538 19.98 14.39 -14.76
CA GLY A 538 18.89 15.37 -14.67
C GLY A 538 19.35 16.79 -15.04
N ARG A 539 20.49 17.25 -14.49
CA ARG A 539 21.09 18.55 -14.83
C ARG A 539 21.51 18.63 -16.30
N THR A 540 22.06 17.55 -16.87
CA THR A 540 22.43 17.48 -18.28
C THR A 540 21.23 17.65 -19.19
N LEU A 541 20.13 16.95 -18.92
CA LEU A 541 18.87 17.08 -19.66
C LEU A 541 18.31 18.50 -19.59
N ILE A 542 18.27 19.08 -18.39
CA ILE A 542 17.81 20.46 -18.17
C ILE A 542 18.69 21.46 -18.94
N THR A 543 20.02 21.36 -18.79
CA THR A 543 20.98 22.24 -19.48
C THR A 543 20.79 22.21 -20.99
N ASN A 544 20.63 21.02 -21.58
CA ASN A 544 20.44 20.84 -23.01
C ASN A 544 19.13 21.49 -23.48
N ARG A 545 18.02 21.30 -22.76
CA ARG A 545 16.72 21.93 -23.09
C ARG A 545 16.79 23.45 -22.99
N LEU A 546 17.41 23.98 -21.94
CA LEU A 546 17.58 25.44 -21.75
C LEU A 546 18.43 26.10 -22.84
N LYS A 547 19.56 25.46 -23.25
CA LYS A 547 20.41 25.94 -24.34
C LYS A 547 19.69 25.96 -25.69
N GLN A 548 18.83 24.99 -25.95
CA GLN A 548 18.05 24.86 -27.18
C GLN A 548 16.75 25.67 -27.15
N ASN A 549 16.43 26.31 -26.03
CA ASN A 549 15.18 27.06 -25.82
C ASN A 549 13.92 26.22 -26.09
N LEU A 550 13.95 24.93 -25.66
CA LEU A 550 12.85 24.01 -25.84
C LEU A 550 12.01 23.89 -24.58
N PRO A 551 10.70 23.49 -24.69
CA PRO A 551 9.79 23.38 -23.55
C PRO A 551 10.29 22.43 -22.46
N LEU A 552 10.30 22.89 -21.21
CA LEU A 552 10.78 22.19 -20.04
C LEU A 552 9.83 22.39 -18.86
N VAL A 553 9.46 21.30 -18.20
CA VAL A 553 8.62 21.29 -17.01
C VAL A 553 9.30 20.46 -15.92
N GLY A 554 9.06 20.78 -14.64
CA GLY A 554 9.63 20.01 -13.53
C GLY A 554 8.79 20.00 -12.27
N THR A 555 8.79 18.89 -11.55
CA THR A 555 8.11 18.72 -10.26
C THR A 555 9.07 18.21 -9.20
N CYS A 556 8.98 18.74 -7.98
CA CYS A 556 9.73 18.36 -6.79
C CYS A 556 11.26 18.34 -7.03
N LEU A 557 11.91 17.18 -7.15
CA LEU A 557 13.33 17.09 -7.51
C LEU A 557 13.63 17.80 -8.84
N GLY A 558 12.77 17.62 -9.86
CA GLY A 558 12.90 18.31 -11.15
C GLY A 558 12.86 19.82 -11.02
N HIS A 559 11.99 20.36 -10.16
CA HIS A 559 11.97 21.79 -9.84
C HIS A 559 13.26 22.28 -9.17
N GLN A 560 13.75 21.51 -8.17
CA GLN A 560 15.00 21.84 -7.47
C GLN A 560 16.20 21.86 -8.43
N LEU A 561 16.29 20.90 -9.33
CA LEU A 561 17.36 20.85 -10.34
C LEU A 561 17.26 22.02 -11.34
N ILE A 562 16.05 22.40 -11.78
CA ILE A 562 15.83 23.56 -12.64
C ILE A 562 16.22 24.85 -11.91
N CYS A 563 15.80 25.02 -10.65
CA CYS A 563 16.20 26.17 -9.82
C CYS A 563 17.71 26.26 -9.65
N ALA A 564 18.38 25.14 -9.36
CA ALA A 564 19.83 25.07 -9.20
C ALA A 564 20.55 25.41 -10.51
N GLU A 565 20.03 24.99 -11.67
CA GLU A 565 20.60 25.29 -12.97
C GLU A 565 20.46 26.78 -13.33
N PHE A 566 19.42 27.44 -12.84
CA PHE A 566 19.30 28.91 -12.92
C PHE A 566 20.16 29.69 -11.91
N GLY A 567 20.89 28.98 -11.02
CA GLY A 567 21.78 29.57 -10.03
C GLY A 567 21.09 29.96 -8.71
N LEU A 568 19.87 29.47 -8.49
CA LEU A 568 19.15 29.63 -7.21
C LEU A 568 19.67 28.63 -6.19
N PRO A 569 19.97 29.03 -4.94
CA PRO A 569 20.51 28.12 -3.93
C PRO A 569 19.46 27.13 -3.41
N ILE A 570 19.82 25.85 -3.41
CA ILE A 570 19.01 24.79 -2.81
C ILE A 570 19.48 24.54 -1.39
N LYS A 571 18.57 24.61 -0.43
CA LYS A 571 18.86 24.36 0.99
C LYS A 571 18.06 23.20 1.54
N GLN A 572 18.66 22.43 2.43
CA GLN A 572 17.95 21.47 3.25
C GLN A 572 17.03 22.21 4.21
N LEU A 573 15.80 21.76 4.33
CA LEU A 573 14.82 22.31 5.26
C LEU A 573 15.15 21.90 6.70
N PRO A 574 14.98 22.79 7.69
CA PRO A 574 15.15 22.43 9.10
C PRO A 574 14.21 21.31 9.57
N LYS A 575 13.06 21.19 8.92
CA LYS A 575 12.06 20.15 9.13
C LYS A 575 11.51 19.72 7.76
N THR A 576 11.56 18.42 7.49
CA THR A 576 11.06 17.85 6.25
C THR A 576 9.53 18.01 6.12
N ARG A 577 9.02 18.08 4.89
CA ARG A 577 7.59 18.24 4.59
C ARG A 577 7.04 17.00 3.90
N GLN A 578 7.21 15.86 4.50
CA GLN A 578 6.67 14.61 3.96
C GLN A 578 5.18 14.49 4.30
N GLY A 579 4.32 14.35 3.27
CA GLY A 579 2.88 14.22 3.44
C GLY A 579 2.19 15.46 4.06
N MET A 580 2.78 16.65 3.87
CA MET A 580 2.24 17.90 4.42
C MET A 580 1.41 18.64 3.37
N GLN A 581 0.26 19.14 3.79
CA GLN A 581 -0.61 19.94 2.93
C GLN A 581 -0.53 21.42 3.30
N TYR A 582 -0.37 22.27 2.29
CA TYR A 582 -0.39 23.72 2.43
C TYR A 582 -1.36 24.36 1.47
N LYS A 583 -1.99 25.46 1.92
CA LYS A 583 -2.74 26.36 1.05
C LYS A 583 -1.76 27.33 0.39
N ILE A 584 -1.74 27.36 -0.93
CA ILE A 584 -0.83 28.21 -1.72
C ILE A 584 -1.60 29.09 -2.70
N ALA A 585 -0.92 30.12 -3.21
CA ALA A 585 -1.36 30.90 -4.36
C ALA A 585 -0.30 30.85 -5.46
N ILE A 586 -0.72 30.64 -6.72
CA ILE A 586 0.10 30.72 -7.93
C ILE A 586 -0.68 31.57 -8.94
N ASP A 587 -0.10 32.70 -9.37
CA ASP A 587 -0.82 33.71 -10.15
C ASP A 587 -2.20 34.04 -9.49
N SER A 588 -3.31 33.78 -10.18
CA SER A 588 -4.67 33.99 -9.67
C SER A 588 -5.31 32.76 -8.98
N MET A 589 -4.60 31.63 -8.99
CA MET A 589 -5.13 30.36 -8.44
C MET A 589 -4.81 30.23 -6.95
N THR A 590 -5.76 29.72 -6.17
CA THR A 590 -5.55 29.38 -4.76
C THR A 590 -6.03 27.94 -4.55
N CYS A 591 -5.15 27.06 -4.05
CA CYS A 591 -5.44 25.64 -3.84
C CYS A 591 -4.67 25.07 -2.64
N TYR A 592 -5.09 23.88 -2.20
CA TYR A 592 -4.29 23.06 -1.28
C TYR A 592 -3.42 22.12 -2.11
N VAL A 593 -2.15 21.96 -1.72
CA VAL A 593 -1.20 21.10 -2.41
C VAL A 593 -0.37 20.27 -1.44
N GLY A 594 0.00 19.06 -1.87
CA GLY A 594 0.80 18.11 -1.11
C GLY A 594 2.31 18.34 -1.31
N PHE A 595 3.08 18.30 -0.21
CA PHE A 595 4.54 18.42 -0.22
C PHE A 595 5.18 17.13 0.30
N TYR A 596 6.24 16.70 -0.40
CA TYR A 596 7.07 15.53 -0.07
C TYR A 596 8.55 15.87 -0.26
N ASN A 597 9.02 16.95 0.40
CA ASN A 597 10.37 17.46 0.18
C ASN A 597 11.16 17.71 1.46
N SER A 598 12.46 17.42 1.39
CA SER A 598 13.47 17.74 2.42
C SER A 598 14.38 18.92 2.02
N PHE A 599 14.35 19.30 0.76
CA PHE A 599 15.11 20.43 0.21
C PHE A 599 14.18 21.41 -0.49
N ALA A 600 14.59 22.69 -0.54
CA ALA A 600 13.86 23.71 -1.27
C ALA A 600 14.80 24.76 -1.86
N ALA A 601 14.38 25.33 -2.99
CA ALA A 601 15.05 26.50 -3.58
C ALA A 601 14.70 27.76 -2.79
N MET A 602 15.68 28.64 -2.57
CA MET A 602 15.52 29.82 -1.73
C MET A 602 15.86 31.11 -2.48
N HIS A 603 14.92 32.07 -2.47
CA HIS A 603 15.18 33.44 -2.95
C HIS A 603 14.20 34.43 -2.32
N LYS A 604 14.68 35.66 -2.01
CA LYS A 604 13.87 36.68 -1.32
C LYS A 604 12.99 37.52 -2.25
N LEU A 605 13.38 37.69 -3.51
CA LEU A 605 12.65 38.51 -4.49
C LEU A 605 11.72 37.63 -5.33
N PRO A 606 10.63 38.18 -5.90
CA PRO A 606 9.69 37.45 -6.74
C PRO A 606 10.21 37.19 -8.16
N HIS A 607 11.41 37.68 -8.48
CA HIS A 607 12.07 37.47 -9.76
C HIS A 607 13.58 37.31 -9.58
N TRP A 608 14.19 36.61 -10.52
CA TRP A 608 15.63 36.37 -10.59
C TRP A 608 16.11 36.50 -12.04
N PHE A 609 17.22 37.21 -12.25
CA PHE A 609 17.87 37.20 -13.55
C PHE A 609 19.02 36.21 -13.55
N THR A 610 18.97 35.23 -14.45
CA THR A 610 20.03 34.23 -14.61
C THR A 610 21.01 34.65 -15.72
N PRO A 611 22.26 35.05 -15.40
CA PRO A 611 23.23 35.45 -16.39
C PRO A 611 23.61 34.33 -17.36
N LYS A 612 23.65 33.09 -16.88
CA LYS A 612 24.02 31.91 -17.67
C LYS A 612 23.15 31.71 -18.91
N TYR A 613 21.86 32.05 -18.81
CA TYR A 613 20.88 31.89 -19.88
C TYR A 613 20.31 33.22 -20.40
N ASN A 614 20.76 34.34 -19.85
CA ASN A 614 20.23 35.67 -20.17
C ASN A 614 18.71 35.75 -20.12
N ARG A 615 18.13 35.27 -18.99
CA ARG A 615 16.68 35.14 -18.82
C ARG A 615 16.22 35.76 -17.51
N LEU A 616 14.98 36.28 -17.52
CA LEU A 616 14.24 36.66 -16.34
C LEU A 616 13.39 35.46 -15.91
N VAL A 617 13.39 35.13 -14.62
CA VAL A 617 12.65 34.04 -13.98
C VAL A 617 11.71 34.65 -12.94
N TYR A 618 10.45 34.31 -13.01
CA TYR A 618 9.43 34.70 -12.04
C TYR A 618 9.23 33.58 -11.02
N LEU A 619 9.10 33.93 -9.73
CA LEU A 619 9.15 33.04 -8.58
C LEU A 619 7.92 33.25 -7.71
N GLU A 620 7.17 32.18 -7.50
CA GLU A 620 6.14 32.10 -6.46
C GLU A 620 6.73 31.47 -5.19
N ARG A 621 6.34 31.98 -4.01
CA ARG A 621 6.96 31.63 -2.74
C ARG A 621 5.92 31.24 -1.70
N LEU A 622 6.25 30.23 -0.88
CA LEU A 622 5.41 29.80 0.23
C LEU A 622 5.44 30.82 1.38
N ASP A 623 6.64 31.35 1.63
CA ASP A 623 6.93 32.36 2.64
C ASP A 623 7.80 33.50 2.07
N LYS A 624 8.63 34.13 2.90
CA LYS A 624 9.51 35.23 2.45
C LYS A 624 10.63 34.76 1.52
N SER A 625 10.95 33.49 1.41
CA SER A 625 12.14 33.05 0.68
C SER A 625 12.04 31.70 -0.02
N GLU A 626 11.15 30.81 0.37
CA GLU A 626 11.04 29.48 -0.22
C GLU A 626 10.26 29.51 -1.52
N ILE A 627 10.88 29.05 -2.59
CA ILE A 627 10.30 29.02 -3.94
C ILE A 627 9.44 27.75 -4.07
N ILE A 628 8.16 27.94 -4.40
CA ILE A 628 7.22 26.84 -4.64
C ILE A 628 6.84 26.67 -6.09
N ALA A 629 7.01 27.70 -6.91
CA ALA A 629 6.83 27.60 -8.34
C ALA A 629 7.73 28.60 -9.06
N LEU A 630 8.06 28.27 -10.30
CA LEU A 630 8.95 29.05 -11.16
C LEU A 630 8.40 29.03 -12.57
N LYS A 631 8.40 30.22 -13.25
CA LYS A 631 8.15 30.33 -14.68
C LYS A 631 9.18 31.23 -15.34
N SER A 632 9.53 30.89 -16.58
CA SER A 632 10.40 31.65 -17.47
C SER A 632 10.04 31.33 -18.92
N ASN A 633 10.70 31.94 -19.91
CA ASN A 633 10.47 31.57 -21.29
C ASN A 633 10.74 30.08 -21.53
N ASN A 634 9.71 29.34 -22.01
CA ASN A 634 9.69 27.92 -22.26
C ASN A 634 9.99 27.00 -21.03
N VAL A 635 9.82 27.51 -19.80
CA VAL A 635 10.07 26.75 -18.58
C VAL A 635 8.99 27.03 -17.54
N ALA A 636 8.47 25.96 -16.91
CA ALA A 636 7.67 26.06 -15.71
C ALA A 636 7.99 24.90 -14.76
N SER A 637 7.98 25.15 -13.45
CA SER A 637 8.20 24.08 -12.48
C SER A 637 7.57 24.39 -11.13
N ILE A 638 7.27 23.33 -10.37
CA ILE A 638 6.63 23.38 -9.05
C ILE A 638 7.35 22.49 -8.05
N GLN A 639 7.43 22.93 -6.78
CA GLN A 639 8.06 22.16 -5.71
C GLN A 639 7.15 21.07 -5.14
N PHE A 640 5.85 21.27 -5.14
CA PHE A 640 4.86 20.38 -4.58
C PHE A 640 4.41 19.32 -5.58
N HIS A 641 3.70 18.29 -5.08
CA HIS A 641 3.17 17.18 -5.87
C HIS A 641 1.74 17.46 -6.33
N ASN A 642 1.62 17.86 -7.59
CA ASN A 642 0.33 18.19 -8.20
C ASN A 642 -0.58 16.97 -8.34
N GLU A 643 0.00 15.82 -8.55
CA GLU A 643 -0.62 14.52 -8.72
C GLU A 643 -1.13 13.88 -7.42
N SER A 644 -0.63 14.31 -6.27
CA SER A 644 -0.92 13.74 -4.96
C SER A 644 -2.41 13.83 -4.60
N PHE A 645 -2.88 12.86 -3.82
CA PHE A 645 -4.20 12.90 -3.19
C PHE A 645 -4.40 14.16 -2.32
N LEU A 646 -3.32 14.72 -1.80
CA LEU A 646 -3.31 15.98 -1.01
C LEU A 646 -3.50 17.24 -1.85
N THR A 647 -3.51 17.18 -3.19
CA THR A 647 -3.67 18.35 -4.06
C THR A 647 -5.11 18.43 -4.56
N THR A 648 -5.82 19.50 -4.16
CA THR A 648 -7.28 19.61 -4.39
C THR A 648 -7.68 19.69 -5.86
N ASP A 649 -6.91 20.45 -6.67
CA ASP A 649 -7.24 20.71 -8.07
C ASP A 649 -5.99 20.72 -8.93
N ALA A 650 -5.69 19.58 -9.55
CA ALA A 650 -4.45 19.35 -10.28
C ALA A 650 -4.44 19.98 -11.69
N PHE A 651 -5.58 19.98 -12.38
CA PHE A 651 -5.62 20.33 -13.81
C PHE A 651 -5.33 21.79 -14.14
N PRO A 652 -5.84 22.79 -13.41
CA PRO A 652 -5.44 24.18 -13.60
C PRO A 652 -3.93 24.39 -13.46
N ILE A 653 -3.28 23.66 -12.54
CA ILE A 653 -1.84 23.75 -12.32
C ILE A 653 -1.08 23.12 -13.49
N TYR A 654 -1.48 21.93 -13.98
CA TYR A 654 -0.88 21.35 -15.20
C TYR A 654 -1.03 22.27 -16.39
N ASN A 655 -2.22 22.86 -16.60
CA ASN A 655 -2.44 23.84 -17.66
C ASN A 655 -1.52 25.04 -17.51
N TRP A 656 -1.34 25.56 -16.29
CA TRP A 656 -0.40 26.64 -16.02
C TRP A 656 1.04 26.25 -16.37
N MET A 657 1.50 25.06 -15.96
CA MET A 657 2.85 24.57 -16.25
C MET A 657 3.07 24.41 -17.76
N ILE A 658 2.17 23.74 -18.45
CA ILE A 658 2.26 23.43 -19.88
C ILE A 658 2.20 24.71 -20.71
N ASN A 659 1.23 25.61 -20.46
CA ASN A 659 1.09 26.87 -21.20
C ASN A 659 2.31 27.78 -21.06
N ASN A 660 2.90 27.88 -19.87
CA ASN A 660 4.15 28.63 -19.68
C ASN A 660 5.34 27.97 -20.38
N ALA A 661 5.38 26.62 -20.43
CA ALA A 661 6.45 25.90 -21.12
C ALA A 661 6.38 26.01 -22.65
N ILE A 662 5.19 26.08 -23.25
CA ILE A 662 5.04 26.19 -24.73
C ILE A 662 4.92 27.61 -25.23
N GLY A 663 4.99 28.63 -24.34
CA GLY A 663 4.95 30.03 -24.72
C GLY A 663 3.59 30.57 -25.17
N TYR A 664 2.50 29.93 -24.79
CA TYR A 664 1.12 30.37 -25.13
C TYR A 664 0.70 31.62 -24.32
N ALA A 665 1.36 31.91 -23.21
CA ALA A 665 0.99 33.02 -22.33
C ALA A 665 1.16 34.41 -22.96
N ASP A 666 2.00 34.55 -24.00
CA ASP A 666 2.29 35.85 -24.67
C ASP A 666 1.45 36.12 -25.93
N LYS A 667 0.67 35.15 -26.44
CA LYS A 667 0.04 35.31 -27.75
C LYS A 667 -1.46 35.57 -27.77
N GLN A 668 -2.20 35.25 -26.73
CA GLN A 668 -3.63 35.61 -26.62
C GLN A 668 -4.12 35.51 -25.17
N GLY A 669 -4.78 36.57 -24.68
CA GLY A 669 -5.61 36.50 -23.45
C GLY A 669 -6.85 35.65 -23.64
N VAL A 670 -6.67 34.36 -23.96
CA VAL A 670 -7.75 33.40 -24.11
C VAL A 670 -7.68 32.41 -22.94
N ASN A 671 -8.57 32.62 -22.02
CA ASN A 671 -8.98 31.64 -21.00
C ASN A 671 -9.43 30.35 -21.71
N ILE A 672 -8.65 29.29 -21.62
CA ILE A 672 -9.15 27.92 -21.80
C ILE A 672 -9.62 27.47 -20.41
N LEU A 673 -10.92 27.59 -20.20
CA LEU A 673 -11.65 27.08 -19.03
C LEU A 673 -11.70 25.56 -19.03
#